data_b64b594ad9d85dff3383fc3f6df83e9f
#
_entry.id   b64b594ad9d85dff3383fc3f6df83e9f
#
_cell.length_a   1.000
_cell.length_b   1.000
_cell.length_c   1.000
_cell.angle_alpha   90.00
_cell.angle_beta   90.00
_cell.angle_gamma   90.00
#
_symmetry.space_group_name_H-M   'P 1'
#
loop_
_entity.id
_entity.type
_entity.pdbx_description
1 polymer ?
#
loop_
_entity_poly.entity_id
_entity_poly.type
_entity_poly.pdbx_seq_one_letter_code
_entity_poly.pdbx_strand_id
1 'polypeptide(L)'
;MTKKILTFLFLTGSAVYANAQAIAPSAWQKFPDSTVVSVHASYDDVTGIHRWLFGENYRKDWAMKVKLPVIRLSQINGGLTPIKQGGGMESKSLRLEDKTGREWVLRSVEKVPDKLLPPNLQGTFAVDWVGDEFSGQHPYSALIVPPLAEAANVPHANPIIGVVAEDPALGQYSKLFIGTVCLIEEREPIGSSDNTLKMQRQLLKSYDNRLDGEGFLRARMLDLLMGDWDRHEDQWRWADTKNGKGKTYIAVPRDRDQVFHVTQGVFPSIAALPWIDPLLEDFTGDIPHVKYSLFKTRFMKEYPDAQISYERWMQIANDFVKAETDEVLEESLKRLPAESYKLRHDDLLAKLKKRRDNIPEAMSEYYKFINRIVDVRTTDKNELITISDAPDKATRITIDKLNKEGETKNRFMDMVYKPEVTKEIRLYVSAGDDQVVINNGSSPIKLRIVDSVGNKTVDVKQANRKVQFYGRKDSITFTGNTDRLSKHLSNDTLNTQFLPTNLYNVWMPLATAGLNKDDGFLLGLGFKYIGHDGFRKLPYSTLQQVMITHSFATDAFRIKYNGEWIDAVGKADFTMQANIQSPDNTVNFFGLGNESVLNKFTGYRRFYRTRYDIYQFDPALRWHTGKNSDISVGPSFQYYHLDLADNAGRFINQSSLINSYDSLSVGKDKTHLGALINYTTNRRDNNILPKSGFYFTVTAQGYTGLNRYSKSFIQIKPEFTYYQKLTPGGAIVLSDRVGGGVSFGKPAFYQSMFLGGQGNLLGYLQNRFAGKHMVFNNLQARVKLADIASYILPGQLGLVGFYDAGRVWIDDEHSDKWHTGTGGGLYFAPASLTVLQILAGHSSEGWYPYVSLNFRL
;
A
#
# COMPACT_ATOMS: atom_id res chain seq x y z
N MET A 1 -46.39 50.99 12.20
CA MET A 1 -45.27 50.90 13.16
C MET A 1 -44.87 49.42 13.29
N THR A 2 -44.15 48.87 12.36
CA THR A 2 -43.62 47.49 12.42
C THR A 2 -42.75 47.24 11.20
N LYS A 3 -41.59 47.81 11.14
CA LYS A 3 -40.50 47.49 10.19
C LYS A 3 -39.23 48.17 10.66
N LYS A 4 -38.57 47.59 11.66
CA LYS A 4 -37.19 47.94 12.09
C LYS A 4 -36.75 47.07 13.30
N ILE A 5 -36.81 45.74 13.18
CA ILE A 5 -36.08 44.79 14.08
C ILE A 5 -35.84 43.55 13.26
N LEU A 6 -34.98 43.58 12.23
CA LEU A 6 -34.46 42.41 11.56
C LEU A 6 -33.15 42.68 10.82
N THR A 7 -32.33 43.62 11.34
CA THR A 7 -31.04 43.96 10.71
C THR A 7 -29.89 44.00 11.73
N PHE A 8 -30.02 43.35 12.88
CA PHE A 8 -28.96 43.41 13.92
C PHE A 8 -28.46 42.06 14.43
N LEU A 9 -28.70 40.99 13.72
CA LEU A 9 -28.27 39.61 14.11
C LEU A 9 -27.34 38.92 13.12
N PHE A 10 -26.79 39.64 12.12
CA PHE A 10 -25.86 39.09 11.16
C PHE A 10 -24.45 39.69 11.15
N LEU A 11 -24.13 40.51 12.19
CA LEU A 11 -22.85 41.22 12.29
C LEU A 11 -22.01 40.83 13.53
N THR A 12 -22.37 39.80 14.26
CA THR A 12 -21.58 39.37 15.44
C THR A 12 -20.79 38.07 15.26
N GLY A 13 -20.84 37.49 14.09
CA GLY A 13 -20.07 36.28 13.76
C GLY A 13 -18.64 36.52 13.26
N SER A 14 -18.28 37.71 12.88
CA SER A 14 -16.99 38.02 12.22
C SER A 14 -15.98 38.76 13.12
N ALA A 15 -16.28 39.03 14.36
CA ALA A 15 -15.42 39.88 15.19
C ALA A 15 -14.61 39.17 16.29
N VAL A 16 -14.68 37.82 16.37
CA VAL A 16 -13.98 37.06 17.43
C VAL A 16 -12.65 36.45 16.96
N TYR A 17 -12.35 36.46 15.63
CA TYR A 17 -11.09 35.92 15.11
C TYR A 17 -9.94 36.95 15.00
N ALA A 18 -10.17 38.19 15.39
CA ALA A 18 -9.19 39.27 15.18
C ALA A 18 -8.08 39.39 16.25
N ASN A 19 -7.97 38.48 17.21
CA ASN A 19 -6.94 38.54 18.24
C ASN A 19 -5.94 37.37 18.29
N ALA A 20 -5.90 36.51 17.26
CA ALA A 20 -4.73 35.68 17.02
C ALA A 20 -3.81 36.40 16.02
N GLN A 21 -3.53 37.69 16.24
CA GLN A 21 -2.51 38.36 15.45
C GLN A 21 -1.19 37.67 15.71
N ALA A 22 -0.67 37.02 14.66
CA ALA A 22 0.75 36.73 14.54
C ALA A 22 1.48 38.06 14.89
N ILE A 23 2.34 38.05 15.87
CA ILE A 23 3.19 39.19 16.22
C ILE A 23 3.90 39.58 14.93
N ALA A 24 3.73 40.82 14.51
CA ALA A 24 4.24 41.33 13.25
C ALA A 24 5.71 40.99 13.01
N PRO A 25 6.13 40.74 11.75
CA PRO A 25 7.48 40.31 11.36
C PRO A 25 8.62 41.26 11.69
N SER A 26 8.36 42.37 12.33
CA SER A 26 9.27 43.51 12.43
C SER A 26 10.52 43.33 13.29
N ALA A 27 10.56 42.28 14.16
CA ALA A 27 11.73 42.09 15.03
C ALA A 27 12.86 41.26 14.39
N TRP A 28 12.62 40.59 13.29
CA TRP A 28 13.56 39.63 12.68
C TRP A 28 14.31 40.20 11.49
N GLN A 29 13.84 41.22 10.86
CA GLN A 29 14.26 41.66 9.53
C GLN A 29 15.62 42.39 9.47
N LYS A 30 16.36 42.51 10.58
CA LYS A 30 17.69 43.11 10.56
C LYS A 30 18.75 42.14 11.06
N PHE A 31 19.05 41.11 10.28
CA PHE A 31 20.35 40.46 10.40
C PHE A 31 21.42 41.42 9.86
N PRO A 32 22.36 41.83 10.69
CA PRO A 32 23.38 42.85 10.29
C PRO A 32 24.33 42.29 9.24
N ASP A 33 24.50 40.94 9.22
CA ASP A 33 25.50 40.27 8.36
C ASP A 33 24.84 39.31 7.40
N SER A 34 25.43 39.17 6.23
CA SER A 34 25.07 38.17 5.20
C SER A 34 26.32 37.57 4.61
N THR A 35 26.22 36.32 4.18
CA THR A 35 27.30 35.60 3.49
C THR A 35 26.78 34.95 2.21
N VAL A 36 27.71 34.69 1.28
CA VAL A 36 27.40 34.01 0.03
C VAL A 36 27.78 32.55 0.15
N VAL A 37 26.80 31.67 0.00
CA VAL A 37 26.94 30.22 0.23
C VAL A 37 26.10 29.43 -0.78
N SER A 38 26.48 28.19 -1.07
CA SER A 38 25.64 27.16 -1.68
C SER A 38 25.24 26.15 -0.61
N VAL A 39 24.04 25.60 -0.71
CA VAL A 39 23.56 24.58 0.27
C VAL A 39 24.27 23.25 0.01
N HIS A 40 24.27 22.77 -1.25
CA HIS A 40 24.90 21.51 -1.62
C HIS A 40 25.41 21.55 -3.08
N ALA A 41 26.66 21.94 -3.27
CA ALA A 41 27.23 22.19 -4.60
C ALA A 41 27.29 20.93 -5.49
N SER A 42 27.52 19.75 -4.92
CA SER A 42 27.69 18.51 -5.69
C SER A 42 26.41 17.95 -6.32
N TYR A 43 25.22 18.42 -5.92
CA TYR A 43 23.98 17.96 -6.57
C TYR A 43 23.89 18.36 -8.05
N ASP A 44 24.54 19.44 -8.46
CA ASP A 44 24.58 19.87 -9.87
C ASP A 44 25.79 19.32 -10.65
N ASP A 45 26.75 18.70 -9.97
CA ASP A 45 27.93 18.07 -10.57
C ASP A 45 27.65 16.61 -10.97
N VAL A 46 26.71 16.43 -11.89
CA VAL A 46 26.26 15.11 -12.36
C VAL A 46 26.16 15.10 -13.90
N THR A 47 26.31 13.89 -14.47
CA THR A 47 26.26 13.70 -15.93
C THR A 47 24.84 13.87 -16.51
N GLY A 48 24.73 14.10 -17.83
CA GLY A 48 23.44 14.13 -18.51
C GLY A 48 22.65 12.80 -18.40
N ILE A 49 23.34 11.66 -18.37
CA ILE A 49 22.71 10.36 -18.15
C ILE A 49 22.11 10.28 -16.74
N HIS A 50 22.82 10.78 -15.74
CA HIS A 50 22.32 10.82 -14.37
C HIS A 50 21.04 11.68 -14.27
N ARG A 51 21.04 12.88 -14.88
CA ARG A 51 19.85 13.75 -14.94
C ARG A 51 18.67 13.08 -15.65
N TRP A 52 18.92 12.34 -16.72
CA TRP A 52 17.86 11.58 -17.41
C TRP A 52 17.27 10.48 -16.53
N LEU A 53 18.11 9.76 -15.77
CA LEU A 53 17.68 8.67 -14.88
C LEU A 53 17.00 9.17 -13.60
N PHE A 54 17.52 10.23 -12.96
CA PHE A 54 17.13 10.69 -11.62
C PHE A 54 16.53 12.10 -11.60
N GLY A 55 16.42 12.78 -12.73
CA GLY A 55 15.79 14.08 -12.87
C GLY A 55 16.76 15.26 -12.84
N GLU A 56 16.32 16.34 -13.49
CA GLU A 56 16.95 17.67 -13.38
C GLU A 56 16.69 18.26 -11.98
N ASN A 57 15.48 18.07 -11.43
CA ASN A 57 15.12 18.48 -10.10
C ASN A 57 15.47 19.95 -9.79
N TYR A 58 15.75 20.27 -8.52
CA TYR A 58 16.24 21.58 -8.06
C TYR A 58 17.76 21.62 -7.89
N ARG A 59 18.52 20.79 -8.64
CA ARG A 59 19.98 20.66 -8.52
C ARG A 59 20.68 22.00 -8.57
N LYS A 60 20.26 22.88 -9.50
CA LYS A 60 20.80 24.23 -9.63
C LYS A 60 20.52 25.10 -8.41
N ASP A 61 19.35 25.00 -7.80
CA ASP A 61 18.99 25.75 -6.60
C ASP A 61 19.81 25.31 -5.38
N TRP A 62 20.14 24.02 -5.28
CA TRP A 62 21.03 23.50 -4.24
C TRP A 62 22.50 23.94 -4.43
N ALA A 63 22.96 24.01 -5.66
CA ALA A 63 24.35 24.29 -6.02
C ALA A 63 24.67 25.77 -6.19
N MET A 64 23.68 26.60 -6.52
CA MET A 64 23.90 28.02 -6.75
C MET A 64 24.39 28.74 -5.51
N LYS A 65 25.23 29.76 -5.72
CA LYS A 65 25.66 30.66 -4.64
C LYS A 65 24.62 31.73 -4.43
N VAL A 66 24.04 31.76 -3.24
CA VAL A 66 23.03 32.72 -2.83
C VAL A 66 23.49 33.52 -1.62
N LYS A 67 23.03 34.77 -1.53
CA LYS A 67 23.29 35.64 -0.39
C LYS A 67 22.27 35.37 0.71
N LEU A 68 22.72 34.75 1.83
CA LEU A 68 21.86 34.41 2.98
C LEU A 68 22.26 35.19 4.25
N PRO A 69 21.33 35.46 5.17
CA PRO A 69 21.63 36.04 6.48
C PRO A 69 22.52 35.13 7.32
N VAL A 70 23.30 35.73 8.21
CA VAL A 70 24.12 35.03 9.20
C VAL A 70 23.31 34.87 10.49
N ILE A 71 23.06 33.62 10.91
CA ILE A 71 22.28 33.28 12.11
C ILE A 71 23.20 33.23 13.31
N ARG A 72 22.91 34.08 14.33
CA ARG A 72 23.49 34.01 15.69
C ARG A 72 22.35 33.87 16.69
N LEU A 73 22.33 32.78 17.46
CA LEU A 73 21.29 32.48 18.43
C LEU A 73 21.16 33.59 19.48
N SER A 74 22.27 34.18 19.88
CA SER A 74 22.32 35.30 20.85
C SER A 74 21.62 36.56 20.36
N GLN A 75 21.42 36.74 19.03
CA GLN A 75 20.85 37.95 18.43
C GLN A 75 19.35 37.79 18.08
N ILE A 76 18.81 36.58 18.08
CA ILE A 76 17.43 36.32 17.70
C ILE A 76 16.56 36.44 18.94
N ASN A 77 15.53 37.29 18.84
CA ASN A 77 14.47 37.45 19.84
C ASN A 77 14.98 37.66 21.30
N GLY A 78 16.07 38.40 21.43
CA GLY A 78 16.70 38.66 22.73
C GLY A 78 17.62 37.53 23.25
N GLY A 79 17.91 36.55 22.41
CA GLY A 79 18.77 35.42 22.69
C GLY A 79 18.02 34.11 22.85
N LEU A 80 18.40 33.11 22.05
CA LEU A 80 17.85 31.77 22.11
C LEU A 80 18.81 30.81 22.82
N THR A 81 18.25 29.99 23.71
CA THR A 81 18.99 28.99 24.48
C THR A 81 18.66 27.57 23.97
N PRO A 82 19.65 26.75 23.70
CA PRO A 82 19.43 25.34 23.33
C PRO A 82 18.83 24.53 24.49
N ILE A 83 17.71 23.85 24.21
CA ILE A 83 17.04 22.94 25.16
C ILE A 83 17.46 21.50 24.92
N LYS A 84 17.35 21.05 23.67
CA LYS A 84 17.49 19.65 23.31
C LYS A 84 17.79 19.47 21.84
N GLN A 85 18.74 18.59 21.53
CA GLN A 85 18.91 18.11 20.16
C GLN A 85 17.72 17.25 19.78
N GLY A 86 17.09 17.57 18.66
CA GLY A 86 16.07 16.80 17.99
C GLY A 86 16.59 16.26 16.66
N GLY A 87 15.68 15.77 15.83
CA GLY A 87 16.03 15.26 14.49
C GLY A 87 16.73 13.89 14.59
N GLY A 88 16.04 12.85 14.23
CA GLY A 88 16.58 11.50 14.34
C GLY A 88 16.80 10.83 13.00
N MET A 89 16.09 11.26 11.96
CA MET A 89 16.03 10.53 10.70
C MET A 89 16.80 11.24 9.57
N GLU A 90 16.46 12.48 9.23
CA GLU A 90 16.95 13.12 8.00
C GLU A 90 17.78 14.38 8.25
N SER A 91 17.35 15.24 9.18
CA SER A 91 17.98 16.55 9.42
C SER A 91 18.56 16.67 10.82
N LYS A 92 19.61 17.47 10.95
CA LYS A 92 20.11 17.93 12.26
C LYS A 92 19.13 18.98 12.76
N SER A 93 18.57 18.81 13.96
CA SER A 93 17.68 19.81 14.54
C SER A 93 18.00 20.09 16.00
N LEU A 94 17.76 21.35 16.42
CA LEU A 94 18.02 21.82 17.76
C LEU A 94 16.77 22.58 18.25
N ARG A 95 16.19 22.13 19.35
CA ARG A 95 15.15 22.90 20.05
C ARG A 95 15.78 23.98 20.86
N LEU A 96 15.18 25.16 20.78
CA LEU A 96 15.64 26.38 21.42
C LEU A 96 14.47 27.02 22.18
N GLU A 97 14.78 27.83 23.12
CA GLU A 97 13.82 28.61 23.90
C GLU A 97 14.27 30.07 23.99
N ASP A 98 13.35 31.00 23.80
CA ASP A 98 13.61 32.40 24.03
C ASP A 98 13.35 32.82 25.49
N LYS A 99 13.67 34.05 25.84
CA LYS A 99 13.49 34.59 27.22
C LYS A 99 12.05 34.64 27.71
N THR A 100 11.08 34.49 26.80
CA THR A 100 9.64 34.45 27.11
C THR A 100 9.12 33.04 27.33
N GLY A 101 9.95 31.99 27.15
CA GLY A 101 9.58 30.59 27.24
C GLY A 101 8.97 30.05 25.95
N ARG A 102 9.07 30.75 24.82
CA ARG A 102 8.63 30.23 23.50
C ARG A 102 9.65 29.30 22.94
N GLU A 103 9.16 28.16 22.41
CA GLU A 103 10.01 27.19 21.75
C GLU A 103 10.24 27.56 20.26
N TRP A 104 11.49 27.39 19.87
CA TRP A 104 12.00 27.56 18.51
C TRP A 104 12.67 26.28 18.02
N VAL A 105 12.85 26.16 16.73
CA VAL A 105 13.62 25.06 16.13
C VAL A 105 14.63 25.61 15.13
N LEU A 106 15.86 25.16 15.24
CA LEU A 106 16.92 25.33 14.25
C LEU A 106 17.09 23.98 13.55
N ARG A 107 17.02 23.94 12.24
CA ARG A 107 17.06 22.71 11.45
C ARG A 107 17.99 22.89 10.23
N SER A 108 18.88 21.90 9.96
CA SER A 108 19.67 21.94 8.74
C SER A 108 18.78 21.80 7.50
N VAL A 109 19.04 22.59 6.46
CA VAL A 109 18.40 22.47 5.15
C VAL A 109 18.90 21.21 4.45
N GLU A 110 20.20 20.97 4.50
CA GLU A 110 20.80 19.73 4.03
C GLU A 110 20.35 18.53 4.88
N LYS A 111 20.02 17.43 4.21
CA LYS A 111 19.58 16.18 4.82
C LYS A 111 20.62 15.08 4.69
N VAL A 112 20.57 14.11 5.62
CA VAL A 112 21.49 12.98 5.68
C VAL A 112 20.67 11.69 5.55
N PRO A 113 20.86 10.90 4.48
CA PRO A 113 20.02 9.77 4.14
C PRO A 113 20.25 8.52 4.99
N ASP A 114 21.40 8.41 5.66
CA ASP A 114 21.85 7.17 6.31
C ASP A 114 20.81 6.49 7.21
N LYS A 115 20.06 7.28 7.98
CA LYS A 115 19.10 6.75 8.96
C LYS A 115 17.73 6.40 8.37
N LEU A 116 17.45 6.79 7.15
CA LEU A 116 16.21 6.44 6.45
C LEU A 116 16.25 5.00 5.95
N LEU A 117 17.42 4.49 5.72
CA LEU A 117 17.60 3.16 5.17
C LEU A 117 17.63 2.09 6.27
N PRO A 118 17.09 0.89 5.99
CA PRO A 118 17.27 -0.26 6.82
C PRO A 118 18.77 -0.53 7.10
N PRO A 119 19.15 -1.05 8.28
CA PRO A 119 20.55 -1.20 8.66
C PRO A 119 21.43 -1.97 7.65
N ASN A 120 20.83 -2.90 6.91
CA ASN A 120 21.51 -3.67 5.86
C ASN A 120 21.75 -2.90 4.56
N LEU A 121 21.17 -1.72 4.39
CA LEU A 121 21.37 -0.84 3.23
C LEU A 121 22.16 0.42 3.59
N GLN A 122 22.41 0.69 4.86
CA GLN A 122 23.26 1.80 5.31
C GLN A 122 24.69 1.59 4.84
N GLY A 123 25.35 2.66 4.37
CA GLY A 123 26.70 2.59 3.78
C GLY A 123 26.77 1.91 2.41
N THR A 124 25.65 1.71 1.72
CA THR A 124 25.57 1.19 0.36
C THR A 124 25.16 2.29 -0.62
N PHE A 125 25.21 1.99 -1.92
CA PHE A 125 24.67 2.88 -2.99
C PHE A 125 23.23 3.38 -2.72
N ALA A 126 22.41 2.68 -1.91
CA ALA A 126 21.08 3.13 -1.55
C ALA A 126 21.10 4.46 -0.77
N VAL A 127 22.20 4.75 -0.04
CA VAL A 127 22.43 6.05 0.59
C VAL A 127 22.54 7.14 -0.47
N ASP A 128 23.29 6.88 -1.54
CA ASP A 128 23.50 7.84 -2.64
C ASP A 128 22.18 8.08 -3.40
N TRP A 129 21.36 7.05 -3.60
CA TRP A 129 20.04 7.17 -4.23
C TRP A 129 19.08 8.01 -3.43
N VAL A 130 18.94 7.70 -2.13
CA VAL A 130 18.07 8.48 -1.23
C VAL A 130 18.64 9.88 -1.04
N GLY A 131 19.96 10.04 -1.05
CA GLY A 131 20.64 11.33 -1.03
C GLY A 131 20.33 12.15 -2.27
N ASP A 132 20.35 11.53 -3.44
CA ASP A 132 20.03 12.20 -4.72
C ASP A 132 18.55 12.62 -4.81
N GLU A 133 17.64 11.84 -4.23
CA GLU A 133 16.20 12.17 -4.18
C GLU A 133 15.92 13.48 -3.43
N PHE A 134 16.77 13.86 -2.46
CA PHE A 134 16.64 15.16 -1.80
C PHE A 134 16.87 16.34 -2.77
N SER A 135 17.51 16.13 -3.91
CA SER A 135 17.60 17.15 -4.96
C SER A 135 16.23 17.53 -5.54
N GLY A 136 15.21 16.67 -5.37
CA GLY A 136 13.82 16.94 -5.71
C GLY A 136 13.12 17.93 -4.78
N GLN A 137 13.66 18.17 -3.58
CA GLN A 137 13.15 19.18 -2.65
C GLN A 137 13.72 20.54 -3.00
N HIS A 138 12.90 21.57 -2.92
CA HIS A 138 13.38 22.95 -3.14
C HIS A 138 13.98 23.51 -1.85
N PRO A 139 15.29 23.87 -1.81
CA PRO A 139 15.99 24.19 -0.55
C PRO A 139 15.46 25.42 0.18
N TYR A 140 14.74 26.29 -0.50
CA TYR A 140 14.21 27.55 0.05
C TYR A 140 12.68 27.58 0.12
N SER A 141 11.99 26.48 -0.20
CA SER A 141 10.53 26.48 -0.35
C SER A 141 9.76 26.88 0.91
N ALA A 142 10.27 26.58 2.10
CA ALA A 142 9.61 26.97 3.35
C ALA A 142 9.40 28.50 3.48
N LEU A 143 10.21 29.30 2.79
CA LEU A 143 10.13 30.77 2.82
C LEU A 143 8.88 31.34 2.17
N ILE A 144 8.30 30.63 1.19
CA ILE A 144 7.11 31.11 0.43
C ILE A 144 5.80 30.92 1.19
N VAL A 145 5.81 30.06 2.21
CA VAL A 145 4.58 29.61 2.90
C VAL A 145 3.82 30.71 3.63
N PRO A 146 4.46 31.64 4.37
CA PRO A 146 3.73 32.58 5.21
C PRO A 146 2.70 33.44 4.49
N PRO A 147 2.98 34.12 3.34
CA PRO A 147 1.94 34.91 2.67
C PRO A 147 0.73 34.07 2.21
N LEU A 148 0.98 32.87 1.71
CA LEU A 148 -0.09 31.95 1.30
C LEU A 148 -0.92 31.48 2.51
N ALA A 149 -0.25 31.13 3.60
CA ALA A 149 -0.92 30.68 4.81
C ALA A 149 -1.75 31.80 5.46
N GLU A 150 -1.25 33.04 5.43
CA GLU A 150 -1.96 34.23 5.93
C GLU A 150 -3.22 34.49 5.09
N ALA A 151 -3.12 34.49 3.77
CA ALA A 151 -4.26 34.63 2.86
C ALA A 151 -5.32 33.54 3.07
N ALA A 152 -4.90 32.30 3.25
CA ALA A 152 -5.77 31.15 3.55
C ALA A 152 -6.33 31.16 5.00
N ASN A 153 -5.91 32.07 5.86
CA ASN A 153 -6.21 32.06 7.30
C ASN A 153 -5.81 30.73 7.97
N VAL A 154 -4.58 30.25 7.66
CA VAL A 154 -3.98 29.04 8.23
C VAL A 154 -2.84 29.41 9.17
N PRO A 155 -2.83 28.92 10.43
CA PRO A 155 -1.71 29.15 11.34
C PRO A 155 -0.37 28.70 10.75
N HIS A 156 0.66 29.53 10.88
CA HIS A 156 1.98 29.27 10.29
C HIS A 156 3.10 29.87 11.14
N ALA A 157 4.31 29.37 10.98
CA ALA A 157 5.54 29.97 11.44
C ALA A 157 6.11 30.93 10.36
N ASN A 158 7.04 31.78 10.75
CA ASN A 158 7.78 32.66 9.84
C ASN A 158 9.24 32.20 9.76
N PRO A 159 9.58 31.25 8.86
CA PRO A 159 10.91 30.69 8.76
C PRO A 159 11.92 31.70 8.21
N ILE A 160 13.15 31.58 8.68
CA ILE A 160 14.34 32.26 8.12
C ILE A 160 15.35 31.19 7.76
N ILE A 161 15.93 31.27 6.58
CA ILE A 161 17.04 30.41 6.14
C ILE A 161 18.31 31.24 6.15
N GLY A 162 19.36 30.74 6.82
CA GLY A 162 20.63 31.44 6.95
C GLY A 162 21.77 30.50 7.34
N VAL A 163 22.98 31.05 7.36
CA VAL A 163 24.20 30.33 7.76
C VAL A 163 24.45 30.55 9.23
N VAL A 164 24.58 29.44 9.98
CA VAL A 164 24.86 29.52 11.41
C VAL A 164 26.31 29.90 11.63
N ALA A 165 26.55 31.04 12.25
CA ALA A 165 27.89 31.50 12.63
C ALA A 165 28.32 30.97 14.01
N GLU A 166 29.60 31.17 14.31
CA GLU A 166 30.11 30.96 15.64
C GLU A 166 29.37 31.85 16.66
N ASP A 167 28.84 31.21 17.70
CA ASP A 167 28.07 31.87 18.74
C ASP A 167 28.22 31.08 20.06
N PRO A 168 28.65 31.69 21.16
CA PRO A 168 28.74 31.02 22.47
C PRO A 168 27.40 30.38 22.92
N ALA A 169 26.27 30.91 22.48
CA ALA A 169 24.94 30.37 22.78
C ALA A 169 24.71 28.96 22.22
N LEU A 170 25.45 28.51 21.21
CA LEU A 170 25.39 27.13 20.70
C LEU A 170 25.95 26.10 21.68
N GLY A 171 26.92 26.49 22.55
CA GLY A 171 27.54 25.60 23.51
C GLY A 171 28.10 24.31 22.87
N GLN A 172 27.72 23.16 23.42
CA GLN A 172 28.15 21.84 22.92
C GLN A 172 27.73 21.51 21.48
N TYR A 173 26.75 22.23 20.92
CA TYR A 173 26.21 22.01 19.57
C TYR A 173 26.96 22.78 18.47
N SER A 174 27.97 23.57 18.83
CA SER A 174 28.76 24.39 17.91
C SER A 174 29.31 23.59 16.73
N LYS A 175 29.96 22.45 16.99
CA LYS A 175 30.52 21.56 15.94
C LYS A 175 29.49 21.00 14.99
N LEU A 176 28.23 20.96 15.39
CA LEU A 176 27.15 20.36 14.61
C LEU A 176 26.51 21.35 13.62
N PHE A 177 26.50 22.65 13.98
CA PHE A 177 25.74 23.66 13.26
C PHE A 177 26.57 24.80 12.63
N ILE A 178 27.75 25.13 13.16
CA ILE A 178 28.58 26.21 12.59
C ILE A 178 28.86 25.95 11.11
N GLY A 179 28.65 26.96 10.25
CA GLY A 179 28.83 26.89 8.81
C GLY A 179 27.70 26.17 8.05
N THR A 180 26.72 25.59 8.76
CA THR A 180 25.60 24.89 8.12
C THR A 180 24.48 25.87 7.74
N VAL A 181 23.92 25.71 6.54
CA VAL A 181 22.68 26.42 6.15
C VAL A 181 21.52 25.81 6.92
N CYS A 182 20.85 26.62 7.74
CA CYS A 182 19.76 26.19 8.58
C CYS A 182 18.52 27.04 8.38
N LEU A 183 17.37 26.41 8.59
CA LEU A 183 16.08 27.07 8.81
C LEU A 183 15.88 27.26 10.30
N ILE A 184 15.43 28.44 10.72
CA ILE A 184 14.99 28.74 12.08
C ILE A 184 13.58 29.30 12.06
N GLU A 185 12.72 28.76 12.93
CA GLU A 185 11.31 29.16 13.01
C GLU A 185 10.73 28.91 14.41
N GLU A 186 9.57 29.53 14.68
CA GLU A 186 8.79 29.24 15.88
C GLU A 186 8.24 27.82 15.80
N ARG A 187 8.41 27.05 16.87
CA ARG A 187 7.84 25.71 16.97
C ARG A 187 6.35 25.71 17.29
N GLU A 188 5.89 26.69 18.01
CA GLU A 188 4.50 26.89 18.43
C GLU A 188 4.07 28.35 18.17
N PRO A 189 3.81 28.70 16.89
CA PRO A 189 3.61 30.09 16.47
C PRO A 189 2.40 30.77 17.14
N ILE A 190 1.39 30.01 17.54
CA ILE A 190 0.16 30.52 18.15
C ILE A 190 -0.01 30.06 19.61
N GLY A 191 1.08 29.70 20.28
CA GLY A 191 1.12 29.26 21.69
C GLY A 191 1.10 27.76 21.87
N SER A 192 0.92 27.30 23.12
CA SER A 192 1.03 25.90 23.49
C SER A 192 0.04 25.01 22.73
N SER A 193 0.49 23.84 22.32
CA SER A 193 -0.27 22.96 21.45
C SER A 193 -0.12 21.48 21.85
N ASP A 194 -1.13 20.68 21.57
CA ASP A 194 -1.11 19.23 21.75
C ASP A 194 -0.61 18.53 20.45
N ASN A 195 -0.04 17.32 20.60
CA ASN A 195 0.21 16.46 19.44
C ASN A 195 -1.08 15.79 18.98
N THR A 196 -1.08 15.20 17.79
CA THR A 196 -2.27 14.59 17.18
C THR A 196 -2.90 13.51 18.07
N LEU A 197 -2.14 12.58 18.62
CA LEU A 197 -2.66 11.53 19.48
C LEU A 197 -3.33 12.08 20.75
N LYS A 198 -2.76 13.11 21.36
CA LYS A 198 -3.37 13.74 22.55
C LYS A 198 -4.65 14.47 22.17
N MET A 199 -4.65 15.24 21.08
CA MET A 199 -5.85 15.92 20.57
C MET A 199 -6.96 14.93 20.28
N GLN A 200 -6.69 13.84 19.53
CA GLN A 200 -7.66 12.79 19.20
C GLN A 200 -8.28 12.16 20.46
N ARG A 201 -7.46 11.86 21.48
CA ARG A 201 -7.97 11.37 22.77
C ARG A 201 -8.88 12.37 23.46
N GLN A 202 -8.58 13.65 23.37
CA GLN A 202 -9.42 14.70 23.97
C GLN A 202 -10.75 14.85 23.23
N LEU A 203 -10.74 14.79 21.88
CA LEU A 203 -11.99 14.81 21.09
C LEU A 203 -12.92 13.65 21.44
N LEU A 204 -12.38 12.44 21.63
CA LEU A 204 -13.19 11.30 22.04
C LEU A 204 -13.68 11.39 23.48
N LYS A 205 -12.90 11.98 24.37
CA LYS A 205 -13.24 12.05 25.80
C LYS A 205 -14.49 12.89 26.10
N SER A 206 -14.79 13.90 25.29
CA SER A 206 -15.92 14.79 25.53
C SER A 206 -16.32 15.58 24.29
N TYR A 207 -17.61 15.67 24.06
CA TYR A 207 -18.21 16.53 23.03
C TYR A 207 -18.04 18.04 23.33
N ASP A 208 -17.53 18.45 24.50
CA ASP A 208 -17.13 19.84 24.77
C ASP A 208 -15.78 20.17 24.12
N ASN A 209 -14.99 19.15 23.77
CA ASN A 209 -13.78 19.33 22.98
C ASN A 209 -14.15 19.31 21.48
N ARG A 210 -13.76 20.33 20.77
CA ARG A 210 -14.14 20.59 19.38
C ARG A 210 -12.91 20.73 18.48
N LEU A 211 -13.11 20.56 17.21
CA LEU A 211 -12.13 20.76 16.16
C LEU A 211 -12.61 21.84 15.19
N ASP A 212 -11.76 22.78 14.80
CA ASP A 212 -12.01 23.64 13.63
C ASP A 212 -11.78 22.82 12.35
N GLY A 213 -12.81 22.08 11.94
CA GLY A 213 -12.77 21.26 10.72
C GLY A 213 -12.64 22.08 9.44
N GLU A 214 -13.21 23.28 9.39
CA GLU A 214 -13.10 24.18 8.22
C GLU A 214 -11.69 24.76 8.10
N GLY A 215 -11.07 25.15 9.22
CA GLY A 215 -9.69 25.60 9.25
C GLY A 215 -8.72 24.49 8.86
N PHE A 216 -8.98 23.25 9.30
CA PHE A 216 -8.22 22.11 8.86
C PHE A 216 -8.36 21.85 7.34
N LEU A 217 -9.56 22.01 6.80
CA LEU A 217 -9.80 21.89 5.35
C LEU A 217 -9.02 22.95 4.56
N ARG A 218 -9.02 24.23 5.01
CA ARG A 218 -8.19 25.28 4.40
C ARG A 218 -6.69 24.94 4.41
N ALA A 219 -6.20 24.41 5.52
CA ALA A 219 -4.82 23.97 5.62
C ALA A 219 -4.51 22.85 4.60
N ARG A 220 -5.45 21.94 4.33
CA ARG A 220 -5.27 20.89 3.31
C ARG A 220 -5.28 21.44 1.88
N MET A 221 -6.10 22.47 1.60
CA MET A 221 -6.06 23.15 0.30
C MET A 221 -4.73 23.89 0.09
N LEU A 222 -4.20 24.50 1.14
CA LEU A 222 -2.88 25.12 1.12
C LEU A 222 -1.77 24.08 0.82
N ASP A 223 -1.84 22.89 1.41
CA ASP A 223 -0.92 21.80 1.10
C ASP A 223 -1.03 21.36 -0.38
N LEU A 224 -2.25 21.28 -0.93
CA LEU A 224 -2.45 21.00 -2.35
C LEU A 224 -1.87 22.09 -3.24
N LEU A 225 -2.11 23.38 -2.92
CA LEU A 225 -1.57 24.51 -3.68
C LEU A 225 -0.05 24.42 -3.81
N MET A 226 0.63 24.13 -2.71
CA MET A 226 2.09 24.09 -2.63
C MET A 226 2.70 22.72 -3.00
N GLY A 227 1.89 21.66 -3.20
CA GLY A 227 2.38 20.30 -3.43
C GLY A 227 3.05 19.66 -2.21
N ASP A 228 2.66 20.06 -1.00
CA ASP A 228 3.20 19.51 0.26
C ASP A 228 2.47 18.22 0.63
N TRP A 229 2.99 17.09 0.19
CA TRP A 229 2.37 15.77 0.31
C TRP A 229 2.67 15.06 1.65
N ASP A 230 3.75 15.41 2.36
CA ASP A 230 4.18 14.70 3.57
C ASP A 230 3.51 15.20 4.83
N ARG A 231 2.18 15.10 4.88
CA ARG A 231 1.35 15.65 5.96
C ARG A 231 0.85 14.59 6.94
N HIS A 232 1.75 13.71 7.43
CA HIS A 232 1.42 12.68 8.42
C HIS A 232 1.13 13.28 9.81
N GLU A 233 0.72 12.46 10.77
CA GLU A 233 0.22 12.87 12.10
C GLU A 233 1.19 13.75 12.87
N ASP A 234 2.50 13.50 12.77
CA ASP A 234 3.53 14.28 13.50
C ASP A 234 3.81 15.65 12.86
N GLN A 235 3.33 15.89 11.63
CA GLN A 235 3.44 17.19 10.95
C GLN A 235 2.37 18.19 11.41
N TRP A 236 1.58 17.83 12.41
CA TRP A 236 0.52 18.67 12.93
C TRP A 236 0.68 18.93 14.43
N ARG A 237 0.37 20.18 14.79
CA ARG A 237 0.13 20.56 16.18
C ARG A 237 -1.29 21.11 16.28
N TRP A 238 -1.85 21.03 17.46
CA TRP A 238 -3.24 21.35 17.69
C TRP A 238 -3.31 22.33 18.86
N ALA A 239 -3.53 23.60 18.53
CA ALA A 239 -3.60 24.66 19.54
C ALA A 239 -5.04 24.85 20.01
N ASP A 240 -5.20 25.10 21.32
CA ASP A 240 -6.49 25.36 21.93
C ASP A 240 -6.78 26.86 21.89
N THR A 241 -7.89 27.27 21.27
CA THR A 241 -8.34 28.68 21.23
C THR A 241 -8.83 29.20 22.58
N LYS A 242 -8.99 28.31 23.58
CA LYS A 242 -9.54 28.62 24.92
C LYS A 242 -10.93 29.24 24.89
N ASN A 243 -11.70 28.98 23.85
CA ASN A 243 -13.07 29.44 23.70
C ASN A 243 -14.05 28.38 24.19
N GLY A 244 -14.78 28.63 25.29
CA GLY A 244 -15.82 27.73 25.75
C GLY A 244 -15.44 26.84 26.94
N LYS A 245 -16.25 25.81 27.19
CA LYS A 245 -16.14 24.89 28.31
C LYS A 245 -15.06 23.83 28.14
N GLY A 246 -14.82 23.43 26.94
CA GLY A 246 -13.80 22.43 26.55
C GLY A 246 -12.66 23.07 25.76
N LYS A 247 -11.91 22.22 25.04
CA LYS A 247 -10.88 22.69 24.12
C LYS A 247 -11.47 22.84 22.71
N THR A 248 -11.12 23.94 22.04
CA THR A 248 -11.40 24.11 20.61
C THR A 248 -10.06 24.11 19.88
N TYR A 249 -9.78 23.00 19.22
CA TYR A 249 -8.52 22.78 18.53
C TYR A 249 -8.52 23.39 17.14
N ILE A 250 -7.50 24.18 16.86
CA ILE A 250 -7.14 24.61 15.51
C ILE A 250 -5.87 23.91 15.03
N ALA A 251 -5.84 23.59 13.76
CA ALA A 251 -4.72 22.89 13.14
C ALA A 251 -3.55 23.85 12.87
N VAL A 252 -2.35 23.46 13.31
CA VAL A 252 -1.10 24.20 13.06
C VAL A 252 -0.18 23.28 12.24
N PRO A 253 -0.10 23.44 10.91
CA PRO A 253 0.81 22.69 10.08
C PRO A 253 2.26 23.07 10.37
N ARG A 254 3.14 22.07 10.38
CA ARG A 254 4.58 22.21 10.62
C ARG A 254 5.37 21.54 9.51
N ASP A 255 6.67 21.81 9.48
CA ASP A 255 7.62 21.08 8.62
C ASP A 255 7.27 21.19 7.14
N ARG A 256 7.47 22.37 6.57
CA ARG A 256 7.13 22.74 5.19
C ARG A 256 8.26 22.47 4.21
N ASP A 257 9.03 21.40 4.39
CA ASP A 257 10.20 21.08 3.61
C ASP A 257 9.89 20.30 2.31
N GLN A 258 8.65 19.80 2.16
CA GLN A 258 8.21 19.12 0.94
C GLN A 258 7.47 20.04 -0.04
N VAL A 259 7.35 21.32 0.27
CA VAL A 259 6.76 22.31 -0.65
C VAL A 259 7.55 22.36 -1.96
N PHE A 260 6.85 22.31 -3.10
CA PHE A 260 7.40 22.27 -4.45
C PHE A 260 8.20 21.02 -4.80
N HIS A 261 8.05 19.92 -4.03
CA HIS A 261 8.76 18.68 -4.31
C HIS A 261 8.50 18.19 -5.74
N VAL A 262 9.57 17.88 -6.48
CA VAL A 262 9.49 17.32 -7.83
C VAL A 262 9.99 15.88 -7.84
N THR A 263 9.39 15.06 -8.70
CA THR A 263 9.73 13.63 -8.88
C THR A 263 10.03 13.40 -10.36
N GLN A 264 11.21 13.86 -10.80
CA GLN A 264 11.61 13.84 -12.20
C GLN A 264 12.61 12.72 -12.47
N GLY A 265 12.75 12.35 -13.77
CA GLY A 265 13.64 11.28 -14.21
C GLY A 265 12.95 9.93 -14.30
N VAL A 266 13.62 8.98 -14.97
CA VAL A 266 13.04 7.66 -15.28
C VAL A 266 12.71 6.87 -13.99
N PHE A 267 13.65 6.78 -13.05
CA PHE A 267 13.46 5.97 -11.85
C PHE A 267 12.48 6.58 -10.86
N PRO A 268 12.56 7.87 -10.48
CA PRO A 268 11.56 8.49 -9.63
C PRO A 268 10.15 8.46 -10.24
N SER A 269 10.01 8.68 -11.55
CA SER A 269 8.71 8.58 -12.24
C SER A 269 8.12 7.16 -12.20
N ILE A 270 8.97 6.13 -12.29
CA ILE A 270 8.51 4.74 -12.10
C ILE A 270 8.11 4.51 -10.64
N ALA A 271 8.89 5.01 -9.68
CA ALA A 271 8.56 4.91 -8.26
C ALA A 271 7.23 5.59 -7.92
N ALA A 272 6.92 6.71 -8.54
CA ALA A 272 5.69 7.49 -8.37
C ALA A 272 4.44 6.86 -9.02
N LEU A 273 4.56 5.71 -9.70
CA LEU A 273 3.40 5.05 -10.29
C LEU A 273 2.36 4.67 -9.21
N PRO A 274 1.04 4.79 -9.51
CA PRO A 274 -0.03 4.63 -8.51
C PRO A 274 -0.05 3.29 -7.76
N TRP A 275 0.62 2.28 -8.30
CA TRP A 275 0.72 0.94 -7.68
C TRP A 275 2.06 0.68 -6.97
N ILE A 276 3.01 1.63 -7.02
CA ILE A 276 4.31 1.54 -6.32
C ILE A 276 4.28 2.48 -5.13
N ASP A 277 4.46 3.78 -5.34
CA ASP A 277 4.32 4.79 -4.29
C ASP A 277 3.62 6.04 -4.84
N PRO A 278 2.28 6.06 -4.84
CA PRO A 278 1.50 7.17 -5.40
C PRO A 278 1.60 8.47 -4.59
N LEU A 279 2.35 8.48 -3.48
CA LEU A 279 2.58 9.67 -2.67
C LEU A 279 3.69 10.55 -3.26
N LEU A 280 4.59 9.97 -4.05
CA LEU A 280 5.66 10.69 -4.74
C LEU A 280 5.10 11.43 -5.97
N GLU A 281 4.41 12.54 -5.74
CA GLU A 281 3.89 13.38 -6.83
C GLU A 281 4.92 14.42 -7.28
N ASP A 282 5.03 14.63 -8.60
CA ASP A 282 5.78 15.73 -9.17
C ASP A 282 5.00 17.05 -9.03
N PHE A 283 5.65 18.11 -8.58
CA PHE A 283 5.04 19.44 -8.52
C PHE A 283 4.84 20.04 -9.91
N THR A 284 3.65 19.81 -10.45
CA THR A 284 3.20 20.37 -11.72
C THR A 284 2.08 21.37 -11.51
N GLY A 285 1.63 22.06 -12.57
CA GLY A 285 0.45 22.91 -12.53
C GLY A 285 -0.86 22.15 -12.37
N ASP A 286 -0.87 20.84 -12.58
CA ASP A 286 -2.04 19.98 -12.40
C ASP A 286 -2.04 19.29 -11.03
N ILE A 287 -3.22 18.81 -10.61
CA ILE A 287 -3.42 18.00 -9.40
C ILE A 287 -4.03 16.65 -9.85
N PRO A 288 -3.24 15.77 -10.46
CA PRO A 288 -3.79 14.60 -11.16
C PRO A 288 -4.34 13.53 -10.22
N HIS A 289 -3.87 13.47 -8.98
CA HIS A 289 -4.15 12.39 -8.05
C HIS A 289 -4.49 12.88 -6.65
N VAL A 290 -5.43 13.84 -6.54
CA VAL A 290 -5.79 14.50 -5.27
C VAL A 290 -6.05 13.54 -4.10
N LYS A 291 -6.60 12.36 -4.36
CA LYS A 291 -6.83 11.33 -3.33
C LYS A 291 -5.53 10.86 -2.66
N TYR A 292 -4.43 10.79 -3.40
CA TYR A 292 -3.13 10.41 -2.87
C TYR A 292 -2.39 11.58 -2.25
N SER A 293 -2.47 12.78 -2.84
CA SER A 293 -1.90 14.01 -2.26
C SER A 293 -2.45 14.28 -0.85
N LEU A 294 -3.71 13.92 -0.60
CA LEU A 294 -4.36 14.09 0.71
C LEU A 294 -4.39 12.82 1.59
N PHE A 295 -3.71 11.74 1.16
CA PHE A 295 -3.76 10.44 1.83
C PHE A 295 -3.32 10.48 3.30
N LYS A 296 -2.23 11.16 3.61
CA LYS A 296 -1.61 11.12 4.94
C LYS A 296 -2.45 11.77 6.04
N THR A 297 -3.44 12.60 5.70
CA THR A 297 -4.34 13.24 6.66
C THR A 297 -5.70 12.55 6.83
N ARG A 298 -5.90 11.36 6.26
CA ARG A 298 -7.16 10.60 6.38
C ARG A 298 -7.55 10.26 7.82
N PHE A 299 -6.63 10.37 8.80
CA PHE A 299 -6.85 10.12 10.23
C PHE A 299 -7.79 11.12 10.91
N MET A 300 -8.23 12.18 10.20
CA MET A 300 -9.14 13.19 10.76
C MET A 300 -10.59 13.03 10.29
N LYS A 301 -10.86 12.17 9.31
CA LYS A 301 -12.17 12.10 8.63
C LYS A 301 -13.33 11.58 9.50
N GLU A 302 -13.05 10.84 10.58
CA GLU A 302 -14.08 10.18 11.39
C GLU A 302 -14.70 11.06 12.50
N TYR A 303 -14.16 12.24 12.74
CA TYR A 303 -14.68 13.11 13.81
C TYR A 303 -15.88 13.94 13.34
N PRO A 304 -16.90 14.16 14.20
CA PRO A 304 -18.10 14.93 13.85
C PRO A 304 -17.81 16.31 13.28
N ASP A 305 -16.86 17.03 13.85
CA ASP A 305 -16.46 18.39 13.41
C ASP A 305 -15.75 18.39 12.02
N ALA A 306 -15.26 17.25 11.56
CA ALA A 306 -14.68 17.10 10.24
C ALA A 306 -15.72 16.73 9.16
N GLN A 307 -16.97 16.47 9.57
CA GLN A 307 -18.07 16.21 8.65
C GLN A 307 -18.61 17.54 8.12
N ILE A 308 -18.29 17.86 6.87
CA ILE A 308 -18.67 19.13 6.21
C ILE A 308 -19.55 18.78 5.01
N SER A 309 -20.67 19.50 4.83
CA SER A 309 -21.55 19.28 3.67
C SER A 309 -20.85 19.65 2.36
N TYR A 310 -21.29 19.03 1.24
CA TYR A 310 -20.69 19.30 -0.07
C TYR A 310 -20.77 20.79 -0.44
N GLU A 311 -21.90 21.40 -0.18
CA GLU A 311 -22.14 22.82 -0.47
C GLU A 311 -21.18 23.72 0.33
N ARG A 312 -21.03 23.45 1.63
CA ARG A 312 -20.08 24.20 2.48
C ARG A 312 -18.63 23.94 2.10
N TRP A 313 -18.29 22.68 1.80
CA TRP A 313 -16.96 22.28 1.32
C TRP A 313 -16.55 23.04 0.05
N MET A 314 -17.45 23.11 -0.94
CA MET A 314 -17.20 23.85 -2.17
C MET A 314 -17.17 25.37 -1.97
N GLN A 315 -17.97 25.90 -1.05
CA GLN A 315 -17.89 27.31 -0.68
C GLN A 315 -16.49 27.63 -0.12
N ILE A 316 -15.99 26.84 0.82
CA ILE A 316 -14.65 27.02 1.42
C ILE A 316 -13.56 26.92 0.33
N ALA A 317 -13.68 25.96 -0.63
CA ALA A 317 -12.75 25.85 -1.74
C ALA A 317 -12.74 27.10 -2.64
N ASN A 318 -13.91 27.63 -2.98
CA ASN A 318 -14.00 28.83 -3.78
C ASN A 318 -13.52 30.09 -3.03
N ASP A 319 -13.77 30.18 -1.74
CA ASP A 319 -13.28 31.28 -0.91
C ASP A 319 -11.75 31.23 -0.75
N PHE A 320 -11.17 30.02 -0.65
CA PHE A 320 -9.72 29.82 -0.68
C PHE A 320 -9.11 30.34 -1.98
N VAL A 321 -9.66 29.97 -3.14
CA VAL A 321 -9.17 30.43 -4.45
C VAL A 321 -9.22 31.96 -4.57
N LYS A 322 -10.27 32.59 -4.05
CA LYS A 322 -10.39 34.06 -4.04
C LYS A 322 -9.38 34.75 -3.13
N ALA A 323 -8.99 34.08 -2.04
CA ALA A 323 -8.02 34.63 -1.10
C ALA A 323 -6.58 34.55 -1.65
N GLU A 324 -6.25 33.49 -2.38
CA GLU A 324 -4.93 33.26 -3.02
C GLU A 324 -4.82 34.05 -4.34
N THR A 325 -4.81 35.38 -4.24
CA THR A 325 -4.76 36.24 -5.43
C THR A 325 -3.39 36.16 -6.14
N ASP A 326 -3.29 36.68 -7.37
CA ASP A 326 -2.03 36.74 -8.11
C ASP A 326 -0.95 37.53 -7.34
N GLU A 327 -1.37 38.58 -6.63
CA GLU A 327 -0.49 39.39 -5.79
C GLU A 327 0.05 38.59 -4.59
N VAL A 328 -0.78 37.76 -3.98
CA VAL A 328 -0.35 36.86 -2.87
C VAL A 328 0.67 35.84 -3.36
N LEU A 329 0.41 35.21 -4.52
CA LEU A 329 1.35 34.28 -5.13
C LEU A 329 2.67 34.93 -5.45
N GLU A 330 2.63 36.13 -6.01
CA GLU A 330 3.83 36.92 -6.35
C GLU A 330 4.62 37.31 -5.09
N GLU A 331 3.95 37.83 -4.04
CA GLU A 331 4.60 38.20 -2.77
C GLU A 331 5.21 36.97 -2.06
N SER A 332 4.61 35.79 -2.22
CA SER A 332 5.17 34.56 -1.67
C SER A 332 6.49 34.19 -2.35
N LEU A 333 6.56 34.23 -3.69
CA LEU A 333 7.75 33.91 -4.46
C LEU A 333 8.88 34.92 -4.25
N LYS A 334 8.59 36.19 -4.03
CA LYS A 334 9.59 37.24 -3.72
C LYS A 334 10.36 36.96 -2.43
N ARG A 335 9.90 36.02 -1.59
CA ARG A 335 10.65 35.62 -0.39
C ARG A 335 11.80 34.64 -0.68
N LEU A 336 11.85 34.08 -1.88
CA LEU A 336 13.00 33.26 -2.32
C LEU A 336 14.26 34.13 -2.41
N PRO A 337 15.47 33.56 -2.22
CA PRO A 337 16.71 34.25 -2.54
C PRO A 337 16.69 34.77 -3.97
N ALA A 338 17.27 35.94 -4.21
CA ALA A 338 17.17 36.66 -5.48
C ALA A 338 17.58 35.81 -6.70
N GLU A 339 18.59 34.99 -6.52
CA GLU A 339 19.12 34.11 -7.57
C GLU A 339 18.14 32.99 -7.90
N SER A 340 17.54 32.36 -6.87
CA SER A 340 16.53 31.30 -7.02
C SER A 340 15.22 31.89 -7.58
N TYR A 341 14.80 33.05 -7.08
CA TYR A 341 13.65 33.77 -7.62
C TYR A 341 13.82 34.02 -9.14
N LYS A 342 14.96 34.59 -9.56
CA LYS A 342 15.24 34.82 -10.98
C LYS A 342 15.21 33.55 -11.83
N LEU A 343 15.64 32.42 -11.26
CA LEU A 343 15.70 31.14 -11.95
C LEU A 343 14.31 30.48 -12.08
N ARG A 344 13.47 30.62 -11.05
CA ARG A 344 12.26 29.79 -10.90
C ARG A 344 10.93 30.54 -10.98
N HIS A 345 10.95 31.86 -10.88
CA HIS A 345 9.76 32.71 -10.77
C HIS A 345 8.66 32.34 -11.78
N ASP A 346 8.98 32.40 -13.07
CA ASP A 346 7.97 32.25 -14.13
C ASP A 346 7.34 30.85 -14.12
N ASP A 347 8.17 29.82 -13.93
CA ASP A 347 7.70 28.42 -13.84
C ASP A 347 6.84 28.19 -12.60
N LEU A 348 7.31 28.61 -11.42
CA LEU A 348 6.59 28.40 -10.16
C LEU A 348 5.29 29.23 -10.11
N LEU A 349 5.32 30.47 -10.59
CA LEU A 349 4.12 31.32 -10.63
C LEU A 349 3.05 30.72 -11.54
N ALA A 350 3.44 30.25 -12.74
CA ALA A 350 2.52 29.59 -13.65
C ALA A 350 1.90 28.33 -13.07
N LYS A 351 2.71 27.50 -12.40
CA LYS A 351 2.25 26.30 -11.71
C LYS A 351 1.31 26.62 -10.56
N LEU A 352 1.66 27.58 -9.70
CA LEU A 352 0.83 28.00 -8.57
C LEU A 352 -0.54 28.52 -9.04
N LYS A 353 -0.59 29.41 -10.06
CA LYS A 353 -1.84 29.90 -10.62
C LYS A 353 -2.71 28.77 -11.14
N LYS A 354 -2.13 27.86 -11.93
CA LYS A 354 -2.87 26.72 -12.46
C LYS A 354 -3.38 25.77 -11.36
N ARG A 355 -2.55 25.46 -10.34
CA ARG A 355 -2.98 24.64 -9.20
C ARG A 355 -4.08 25.31 -8.40
N ARG A 356 -3.96 26.61 -8.10
CA ARG A 356 -5.00 27.40 -7.43
C ARG A 356 -6.34 27.25 -8.14
N ASP A 357 -6.35 27.46 -9.46
CA ASP A 357 -7.56 27.44 -10.26
C ASP A 357 -8.17 26.02 -10.35
N ASN A 358 -7.35 24.96 -10.21
CA ASN A 358 -7.77 23.56 -10.20
C ASN A 358 -8.26 23.07 -8.82
N ILE A 359 -8.05 23.80 -7.72
CA ILE A 359 -8.44 23.37 -6.36
C ILE A 359 -9.92 23.03 -6.24
N PRO A 360 -10.89 23.80 -6.76
CA PRO A 360 -12.30 23.45 -6.63
C PRO A 360 -12.66 22.11 -7.26
N GLU A 361 -12.11 21.79 -8.42
CA GLU A 361 -12.33 20.50 -9.09
C GLU A 361 -11.69 19.36 -8.30
N ALA A 362 -10.44 19.51 -7.90
CA ALA A 362 -9.72 18.52 -7.07
C ALA A 362 -10.45 18.27 -5.75
N MET A 363 -10.93 19.31 -5.08
CA MET A 363 -11.66 19.18 -3.82
C MET A 363 -13.03 18.54 -3.99
N SER A 364 -13.71 18.76 -5.12
CA SER A 364 -14.95 18.05 -5.48
C SER A 364 -14.71 16.55 -5.71
N GLU A 365 -13.63 16.18 -6.41
CA GLU A 365 -13.22 14.79 -6.60
C GLU A 365 -12.91 14.13 -5.27
N TYR A 366 -12.09 14.79 -4.45
CA TYR A 366 -11.70 14.28 -3.13
C TYR A 366 -12.89 14.10 -2.21
N TYR A 367 -13.83 15.06 -2.17
CA TYR A 367 -15.07 14.95 -1.39
C TYR A 367 -15.86 13.68 -1.75
N LYS A 368 -16.08 13.44 -3.04
CA LYS A 368 -16.80 12.24 -3.53
C LYS A 368 -16.06 10.96 -3.16
N PHE A 369 -14.73 10.98 -3.19
CA PHE A 369 -13.91 9.84 -2.84
C PHE A 369 -13.99 9.49 -1.35
N ILE A 370 -13.74 10.46 -0.45
CA ILE A 370 -13.70 10.19 1.00
C ILE A 370 -15.07 9.95 1.60
N ASN A 371 -16.13 10.49 1.01
CA ASN A 371 -17.50 10.33 1.48
C ASN A 371 -18.24 9.14 0.84
N ARG A 372 -17.57 8.32 0.02
CA ARG A 372 -18.16 7.07 -0.50
C ARG A 372 -18.51 6.09 0.61
N ILE A 373 -17.64 5.94 1.61
CA ILE A 373 -17.88 5.22 2.85
C ILE A 373 -17.45 6.13 4.00
N VAL A 374 -18.40 6.50 4.85
CA VAL A 374 -18.19 7.46 5.93
C VAL A 374 -18.09 6.75 7.26
N ASP A 375 -17.00 6.99 7.98
CA ASP A 375 -16.87 6.63 9.39
C ASP A 375 -17.26 7.87 10.23
N VAL A 376 -18.14 7.71 11.23
CA VAL A 376 -18.48 8.74 12.23
C VAL A 376 -18.26 8.15 13.61
N ARG A 377 -17.45 8.81 14.43
CA ARG A 377 -17.18 8.41 15.83
C ARG A 377 -17.81 9.38 16.79
N THR A 378 -18.59 8.88 17.75
CA THR A 378 -19.14 9.66 18.85
C THR A 378 -18.11 9.81 20.00
N THR A 379 -18.48 10.50 21.08
CA THR A 379 -17.58 10.69 22.22
C THR A 379 -17.86 9.67 23.35
N ASP A 380 -17.07 9.72 24.42
CA ASP A 380 -17.26 8.89 25.61
C ASP A 380 -18.31 9.49 26.57
N LYS A 381 -19.16 10.41 26.09
CA LYS A 381 -20.27 11.02 26.84
C LYS A 381 -21.61 10.53 26.33
N ASN A 382 -22.67 10.81 27.08
CA ASN A 382 -24.03 10.43 26.70
C ASN A 382 -24.55 11.28 25.54
N GLU A 383 -25.02 10.64 24.48
CA GLU A 383 -25.45 11.28 23.24
C GLU A 383 -26.76 10.70 22.72
N LEU A 384 -27.57 11.55 22.10
CA LEU A 384 -28.70 11.16 21.28
C LEU A 384 -28.29 11.22 19.81
N ILE A 385 -28.25 10.06 19.16
CA ILE A 385 -27.97 9.95 17.76
C ILE A 385 -29.27 9.67 17.01
N THR A 386 -29.66 10.60 16.14
CA THR A 386 -30.89 10.41 15.34
C THR A 386 -30.49 10.23 13.88
N ILE A 387 -30.96 9.13 13.30
CA ILE A 387 -30.76 8.78 11.89
C ILE A 387 -32.12 8.86 11.23
N SER A 388 -32.31 9.78 10.32
CA SER A 388 -33.61 10.05 9.70
C SER A 388 -33.53 10.21 8.19
N ASP A 389 -34.67 10.14 7.51
CA ASP A 389 -34.81 10.49 6.13
C ASP A 389 -34.54 11.98 5.90
N ALA A 390 -33.99 12.31 4.73
CA ALA A 390 -33.87 13.66 4.21
C ALA A 390 -34.32 13.67 2.74
N PRO A 391 -34.51 14.85 2.13
CA PRO A 391 -34.88 14.96 0.71
C PRO A 391 -33.98 14.13 -0.21
N ASP A 392 -34.48 13.73 -1.37
CA ASP A 392 -33.76 12.97 -2.39
C ASP A 392 -33.25 11.59 -1.89
N LYS A 393 -33.99 10.95 -0.99
CA LYS A 393 -33.60 9.67 -0.35
C LYS A 393 -32.27 9.74 0.41
N ALA A 394 -31.85 10.92 0.80
CA ALA A 394 -30.66 11.11 1.63
C ALA A 394 -30.88 10.66 3.08
N THR A 395 -29.80 10.46 3.80
CA THR A 395 -29.81 10.15 5.25
C THR A 395 -29.30 11.36 6.02
N ARG A 396 -30.08 11.86 6.97
CA ARG A 396 -29.61 12.85 7.93
C ARG A 396 -29.19 12.18 9.23
N ILE A 397 -28.04 12.55 9.73
CA ILE A 397 -27.55 12.12 11.05
C ILE A 397 -27.35 13.36 11.90
N THR A 398 -28.01 13.38 13.05
CA THR A 398 -27.78 14.40 14.08
C THR A 398 -27.24 13.74 15.34
N ILE A 399 -26.31 14.43 16.02
CA ILE A 399 -25.79 14.02 17.30
C ILE A 399 -25.98 15.17 18.28
N ASP A 400 -26.78 14.93 19.32
CA ASP A 400 -27.12 15.88 20.35
C ASP A 400 -26.55 15.43 21.70
N LYS A 401 -26.10 16.35 22.51
CA LYS A 401 -25.60 16.06 23.86
C LYS A 401 -26.76 15.68 24.79
N LEU A 402 -26.58 14.67 25.59
CA LEU A 402 -27.47 14.32 26.69
C LEU A 402 -26.86 14.72 28.04
N ASN A 403 -27.67 15.26 28.92
CA ASN A 403 -27.28 15.43 30.31
C ASN A 403 -27.44 14.11 31.09
N LYS A 404 -27.15 14.13 32.40
CA LYS A 404 -27.27 12.94 33.25
C LYS A 404 -28.73 12.49 33.45
N GLU A 405 -29.67 13.40 33.30
CA GLU A 405 -31.09 13.20 33.40
C GLU A 405 -31.71 12.67 32.06
N GLY A 406 -30.89 12.54 31.00
CA GLY A 406 -31.33 12.09 29.69
C GLY A 406 -31.99 13.16 28.82
N GLU A 407 -31.89 14.44 29.22
CA GLU A 407 -32.45 15.55 28.45
C GLU A 407 -31.48 15.99 27.35
N THR A 408 -32.04 16.26 26.18
CA THR A 408 -31.28 16.79 25.03
C THR A 408 -30.81 18.21 25.28
N LYS A 409 -29.54 18.46 25.05
CA LYS A 409 -28.91 19.77 25.11
C LYS A 409 -28.48 20.20 23.69
N ASN A 410 -27.35 20.85 23.53
CA ASN A 410 -26.90 21.43 22.28
C ASN A 410 -26.53 20.32 21.26
N ARG A 411 -26.94 20.52 20.01
CA ARG A 411 -26.49 19.72 18.86
C ARG A 411 -25.03 20.03 18.54
N PHE A 412 -24.25 18.98 18.26
CA PHE A 412 -22.87 19.18 17.87
C PHE A 412 -22.54 18.54 16.50
N MET A 413 -23.48 17.76 15.93
CA MET A 413 -23.40 17.31 14.54
C MET A 413 -24.77 17.34 13.89
N ASP A 414 -24.82 17.81 12.63
CA ASP A 414 -26.01 17.75 11.78
C ASP A 414 -25.55 17.63 10.33
N MET A 415 -25.67 16.43 9.78
CA MET A 415 -25.12 16.13 8.48
C MET A 415 -26.08 15.35 7.61
N VAL A 416 -26.17 15.71 6.33
CA VAL A 416 -26.99 15.04 5.31
C VAL A 416 -26.07 14.34 4.31
N TYR A 417 -26.23 13.02 4.16
CA TYR A 417 -25.48 12.18 3.24
C TYR A 417 -26.36 11.78 2.06
N LYS A 418 -25.93 12.15 0.84
CA LYS A 418 -26.66 11.89 -0.40
C LYS A 418 -26.25 10.53 -1.00
N PRO A 419 -27.19 9.69 -1.48
CA PRO A 419 -26.89 8.33 -1.96
C PRO A 419 -26.08 8.30 -3.27
N GLU A 420 -26.03 9.40 -4.02
CA GLU A 420 -25.19 9.54 -5.21
C GLU A 420 -23.69 9.45 -4.84
N VAL A 421 -23.33 9.99 -3.68
CA VAL A 421 -21.96 10.00 -3.15
C VAL A 421 -21.76 8.87 -2.14
N THR A 422 -22.58 8.84 -1.08
CA THR A 422 -22.38 7.94 0.06
C THR A 422 -23.10 6.61 -0.14
N LYS A 423 -22.34 5.51 -0.10
CA LYS A 423 -22.88 4.16 -0.24
C LYS A 423 -23.06 3.45 1.09
N GLU A 424 -22.23 3.79 2.09
CA GLU A 424 -22.26 3.18 3.42
C GLU A 424 -21.87 4.22 4.47
N ILE A 425 -22.58 4.22 5.61
CA ILE A 425 -22.22 4.97 6.82
C ILE A 425 -21.91 3.97 7.93
N ARG A 426 -20.77 4.14 8.59
CA ARG A 426 -20.30 3.36 9.72
C ARG A 426 -20.24 4.26 10.95
N LEU A 427 -21.25 4.16 11.79
CA LEU A 427 -21.38 4.91 13.02
C LEU A 427 -20.75 4.12 14.17
N TYR A 428 -19.70 4.64 14.75
CA TYR A 428 -19.02 4.08 15.91
C TYR A 428 -19.46 4.82 17.16
N VAL A 429 -20.33 4.17 17.92
CA VAL A 429 -20.87 4.68 19.19
C VAL A 429 -19.87 4.30 20.28
N SER A 430 -19.22 5.34 20.86
CA SER A 430 -18.13 5.16 21.83
C SER A 430 -18.68 4.80 23.22
N ALA A 431 -17.96 5.09 24.29
CA ALA A 431 -18.46 4.91 25.65
C ALA A 431 -19.62 5.89 25.95
N GLY A 432 -20.31 5.68 27.05
CA GLY A 432 -21.48 6.48 27.46
C GLY A 432 -22.76 5.69 27.40
N ASP A 433 -23.81 6.25 27.98
CA ASP A 433 -25.17 5.72 27.90
C ASP A 433 -25.90 6.47 26.79
N ASP A 434 -25.85 5.91 25.58
CA ASP A 434 -26.31 6.58 24.37
C ASP A 434 -27.69 6.07 23.93
N GLN A 435 -28.41 6.99 23.27
CA GLN A 435 -29.67 6.68 22.61
C GLN A 435 -29.52 6.80 21.10
N VAL A 436 -29.85 5.72 20.37
CA VAL A 436 -29.82 5.70 18.91
C VAL A 436 -31.24 5.53 18.39
N VAL A 437 -31.73 6.51 17.68
CA VAL A 437 -33.08 6.49 17.06
C VAL A 437 -32.92 6.37 15.55
N ILE A 438 -33.52 5.32 14.97
CA ILE A 438 -33.45 5.04 13.54
C ILE A 438 -34.83 5.21 12.94
N ASN A 439 -34.99 6.26 12.14
CA ASN A 439 -36.21 6.59 11.42
C ASN A 439 -35.87 6.90 9.95
N ASN A 440 -35.33 5.90 9.22
CA ASN A 440 -34.78 6.04 7.88
C ASN A 440 -35.45 5.04 6.92
N GLY A 441 -36.68 5.33 6.51
CA GLY A 441 -37.52 4.47 5.68
C GLY A 441 -37.30 4.54 4.19
N SER A 442 -36.59 5.55 3.68
CA SER A 442 -36.45 5.82 2.23
C SER A 442 -35.04 5.66 1.67
N SER A 443 -34.01 5.88 2.48
CA SER A 443 -32.64 5.92 2.02
C SER A 443 -32.05 4.55 1.68
N PRO A 444 -31.38 4.39 0.52
CA PRO A 444 -30.69 3.16 0.13
C PRO A 444 -29.27 3.05 0.74
N ILE A 445 -28.80 4.05 1.46
CA ILE A 445 -27.46 4.07 2.08
C ILE A 445 -27.41 2.94 3.12
N LYS A 446 -26.36 2.13 3.04
CA LYS A 446 -26.12 1.05 4.00
C LYS A 446 -25.65 1.62 5.34
N LEU A 447 -26.29 1.20 6.43
CA LEU A 447 -25.96 1.65 7.76
C LEU A 447 -25.34 0.51 8.58
N ARG A 448 -24.18 0.79 9.20
CA ARG A 448 -23.57 -0.04 10.23
C ARG A 448 -23.44 0.78 11.50
N ILE A 449 -23.85 0.19 12.61
CA ILE A 449 -23.66 0.76 13.95
C ILE A 449 -22.78 -0.18 14.73
N VAL A 450 -21.71 0.37 15.29
CA VAL A 450 -20.72 -0.36 16.07
C VAL A 450 -20.68 0.26 17.45
N ASP A 451 -21.17 -0.48 18.42
CA ASP A 451 -21.19 -0.05 19.82
C ASP A 451 -19.99 -0.62 20.57
N SER A 452 -19.29 0.21 21.38
CA SER A 452 -18.11 -0.23 22.11
C SER A 452 -18.40 -0.61 23.56
N VAL A 453 -18.71 0.35 24.41
CA VAL A 453 -18.86 0.22 25.87
C VAL A 453 -19.96 1.15 26.38
N GLY A 454 -20.64 0.80 27.48
CA GLY A 454 -21.74 1.56 28.08
C GLY A 454 -23.11 0.98 27.73
N ASN A 455 -24.17 1.54 28.32
CA ASN A 455 -25.53 1.10 28.04
C ASN A 455 -26.08 1.83 26.80
N LYS A 456 -26.63 1.08 25.89
CA LYS A 456 -27.21 1.67 24.67
C LYS A 456 -28.68 1.33 24.55
N THR A 457 -29.48 2.32 24.19
CA THR A 457 -30.87 2.12 23.77
C THR A 457 -30.96 2.36 22.26
N VAL A 458 -31.39 1.35 21.53
CA VAL A 458 -31.56 1.43 20.07
C VAL A 458 -33.03 1.29 19.73
N ASP A 459 -33.64 2.38 19.32
CA ASP A 459 -35.04 2.45 18.93
C ASP A 459 -35.17 2.50 17.41
N VAL A 460 -35.73 1.46 16.82
CA VAL A 460 -35.93 1.37 15.37
C VAL A 460 -37.37 1.65 15.05
N LYS A 461 -37.66 2.86 14.59
CA LYS A 461 -39.00 3.22 14.10
C LYS A 461 -39.22 2.66 12.70
N GLN A 462 -38.31 2.97 11.79
CA GLN A 462 -38.30 2.39 10.43
C GLN A 462 -36.88 2.38 9.86
N ALA A 463 -36.61 1.43 8.95
CA ALA A 463 -35.37 1.36 8.20
C ALA A 463 -35.63 0.74 6.81
N ASN A 464 -35.21 1.40 5.73
CA ASN A 464 -35.37 0.89 4.36
C ASN A 464 -34.56 -0.40 4.15
N ARG A 465 -33.31 -0.41 4.59
CA ARG A 465 -32.41 -1.58 4.57
C ARG A 465 -32.19 -2.10 5.99
N LYS A 466 -31.94 -3.40 6.14
CA LYS A 466 -31.50 -3.95 7.43
C LYS A 466 -30.23 -3.27 7.88
N VAL A 467 -30.28 -2.69 9.07
CA VAL A 467 -29.14 -2.04 9.73
C VAL A 467 -28.26 -3.12 10.35
N GLN A 468 -26.97 -3.09 10.05
CA GLN A 468 -26.00 -4.02 10.65
C GLN A 468 -25.54 -3.47 11.99
N PHE A 469 -25.89 -4.12 13.08
CA PHE A 469 -25.56 -3.69 14.44
C PHE A 469 -24.51 -4.63 15.05
N TYR A 470 -23.38 -4.08 15.47
CA TYR A 470 -22.29 -4.79 16.14
C TYR A 470 -22.17 -4.26 17.57
N GLY A 471 -22.26 -5.10 18.56
CA GLY A 471 -22.22 -4.67 19.95
C GLY A 471 -21.91 -5.80 20.93
N ARG A 472 -21.88 -5.49 22.21
CA ARG A 472 -21.75 -6.46 23.31
C ARG A 472 -23.09 -7.11 23.62
N LYS A 473 -23.07 -8.29 24.24
CA LYS A 473 -24.31 -9.05 24.51
C LYS A 473 -25.16 -8.42 25.61
N ASP A 474 -24.55 -7.78 26.59
CA ASP A 474 -25.16 -7.54 27.90
C ASP A 474 -25.47 -6.05 28.21
N SER A 475 -25.27 -5.14 27.25
CA SER A 475 -25.38 -3.72 27.49
C SER A 475 -26.31 -2.95 26.54
N ILE A 476 -27.19 -3.66 25.80
CA ILE A 476 -27.97 -3.04 24.75
C ILE A 476 -29.44 -3.38 24.88
N THR A 477 -30.28 -2.35 24.89
CA THR A 477 -31.75 -2.48 24.83
C THR A 477 -32.23 -2.12 23.44
N PHE A 478 -32.96 -3.03 22.80
CA PHE A 478 -33.54 -2.80 21.49
C PHE A 478 -35.07 -2.62 21.61
N THR A 479 -35.58 -1.57 20.98
CA THR A 479 -37.03 -1.24 20.94
C THR A 479 -37.50 -0.99 19.51
N GLY A 480 -38.80 -0.95 19.29
CA GLY A 480 -39.46 -0.72 18.02
C GLY A 480 -39.35 -1.89 17.03
N ASN A 481 -39.17 -1.63 15.75
CA ASN A 481 -39.13 -2.65 14.67
C ASN A 481 -37.75 -3.32 14.59
N THR A 482 -37.42 -4.16 15.54
CA THR A 482 -36.12 -4.83 15.65
C THR A 482 -35.85 -5.85 14.55
N ASP A 483 -36.82 -6.25 13.73
CA ASP A 483 -36.66 -7.13 12.57
C ASP A 483 -35.83 -6.45 11.45
N ARG A 484 -35.73 -5.14 11.51
CA ARG A 484 -34.88 -4.33 10.64
C ARG A 484 -33.42 -4.28 11.08
N LEU A 485 -33.06 -4.96 12.19
CA LEU A 485 -31.67 -5.10 12.63
C LEU A 485 -31.10 -6.47 12.24
N SER A 486 -29.86 -6.47 11.81
CA SER A 486 -28.99 -7.64 11.74
C SER A 486 -28.03 -7.54 12.90
N LYS A 487 -28.30 -8.27 13.98
CA LYS A 487 -27.59 -8.17 15.27
C LYS A 487 -26.37 -9.08 15.28
N HIS A 488 -25.18 -8.50 15.41
CA HIS A 488 -23.90 -9.19 15.56
C HIS A 488 -23.37 -8.93 16.97
N LEU A 489 -23.88 -9.66 17.95
CA LEU A 489 -23.56 -9.46 19.35
C LEU A 489 -22.47 -10.43 19.82
N SER A 490 -21.37 -9.89 20.35
CA SER A 490 -20.26 -10.67 20.88
C SER A 490 -19.49 -9.89 21.93
N ASN A 491 -19.03 -10.59 22.98
CA ASN A 491 -18.15 -10.00 23.99
C ASN A 491 -16.68 -9.98 23.58
N ASP A 492 -16.34 -10.50 22.37
CA ASP A 492 -15.04 -10.34 21.77
C ASP A 492 -14.83 -8.85 21.40
N THR A 493 -13.75 -8.27 21.90
CA THR A 493 -13.40 -6.87 21.66
C THR A 493 -13.20 -6.55 20.18
N LEU A 494 -12.81 -7.52 19.37
CA LEU A 494 -12.70 -7.37 17.92
C LEU A 494 -14.05 -7.04 17.26
N ASN A 495 -15.17 -7.46 17.89
CA ASN A 495 -16.51 -7.17 17.37
C ASN A 495 -16.89 -5.68 17.43
N THR A 496 -16.27 -4.92 18.31
CA THR A 496 -16.60 -3.51 18.55
C THR A 496 -15.43 -2.56 18.32
N GLN A 497 -14.25 -3.08 17.96
CA GLN A 497 -13.06 -2.29 17.71
C GLN A 497 -13.25 -1.33 16.53
N PHE A 498 -12.83 -0.09 16.72
CA PHE A 498 -12.71 0.86 15.60
C PHE A 498 -11.55 0.46 14.69
N LEU A 499 -11.86 0.31 13.41
CA LEU A 499 -10.87 0.16 12.34
C LEU A 499 -11.22 1.17 11.25
N PRO A 500 -10.34 2.14 10.96
CA PRO A 500 -10.61 3.16 9.96
C PRO A 500 -10.79 2.52 8.58
N THR A 501 -11.75 3.03 7.83
CA THR A 501 -12.03 2.56 6.47
C THR A 501 -10.88 2.94 5.54
N ASN A 502 -10.31 1.95 4.86
CA ASN A 502 -9.37 2.16 3.77
C ASN A 502 -10.13 2.17 2.43
N LEU A 503 -10.11 3.30 1.73
CA LEU A 503 -10.78 3.49 0.43
C LEU A 503 -9.83 3.30 -0.76
N TYR A 504 -8.53 3.13 -0.50
CA TYR A 504 -7.47 3.11 -1.49
C TYR A 504 -7.30 1.71 -2.08
N ASN A 505 -8.10 1.42 -3.08
CA ASN A 505 -7.96 0.19 -3.87
C ASN A 505 -6.77 0.32 -4.82
N VAL A 506 -6.06 -0.78 -5.06
CA VAL A 506 -4.85 -0.79 -5.87
C VAL A 506 -5.08 -1.61 -7.14
N TRP A 507 -4.72 -1.03 -8.29
CA TRP A 507 -4.57 -1.72 -9.57
C TRP A 507 -3.10 -1.78 -9.94
N MET A 508 -2.59 -2.95 -10.19
CA MET A 508 -1.18 -3.19 -10.50
C MET A 508 -1.06 -4.01 -11.79
N PRO A 509 -0.40 -3.52 -12.84
CA PRO A 509 -0.03 -4.34 -13.97
C PRO A 509 1.01 -5.38 -13.54
N LEU A 510 0.96 -6.55 -14.15
CA LEU A 510 1.90 -7.63 -13.91
C LEU A 510 2.57 -8.01 -15.23
N ALA A 511 3.86 -8.29 -15.16
CA ALA A 511 4.61 -8.86 -16.27
C ALA A 511 5.55 -9.96 -15.76
N THR A 512 5.76 -10.98 -16.55
CA THR A 512 6.74 -12.04 -16.29
C THR A 512 7.41 -12.46 -17.57
N ALA A 513 8.65 -12.87 -17.47
CA ALA A 513 9.38 -13.44 -18.59
C ALA A 513 10.17 -14.66 -18.13
N GLY A 514 10.44 -15.56 -19.02
CA GLY A 514 11.23 -16.76 -18.76
C GLY A 514 11.81 -17.34 -20.03
N LEU A 515 12.79 -18.19 -19.84
CA LEU A 515 13.39 -18.96 -20.95
C LEU A 515 13.70 -20.37 -20.48
N ASN A 516 13.20 -21.34 -21.19
CA ASN A 516 13.58 -22.74 -21.02
C ASN A 516 13.64 -23.45 -22.37
N LYS A 517 14.21 -24.65 -22.36
CA LYS A 517 14.46 -25.39 -23.58
C LYS A 517 13.19 -25.97 -24.22
N ASP A 518 12.12 -26.12 -23.44
CA ASP A 518 10.86 -26.69 -23.89
C ASP A 518 9.93 -25.65 -24.50
N ASP A 519 9.69 -24.57 -23.78
CA ASP A 519 8.78 -23.51 -24.18
C ASP A 519 9.46 -22.38 -24.97
N GLY A 520 10.81 -22.34 -24.99
CA GLY A 520 11.56 -21.21 -25.53
C GLY A 520 11.41 -19.96 -24.65
N PHE A 521 11.29 -18.81 -25.27
CA PHE A 521 10.97 -17.57 -24.57
C PHE A 521 9.49 -17.53 -24.17
N LEU A 522 9.23 -17.18 -22.94
CA LEU A 522 7.90 -17.00 -22.35
C LEU A 522 7.72 -15.53 -21.98
N LEU A 523 6.60 -14.96 -22.36
CA LEU A 523 6.17 -13.63 -21.93
C LEU A 523 4.78 -13.73 -21.34
N GLY A 524 4.62 -13.20 -20.13
CA GLY A 524 3.32 -13.12 -19.48
C GLY A 524 2.97 -11.67 -19.14
N LEU A 525 1.71 -11.31 -19.38
CA LEU A 525 1.12 -10.01 -18.99
C LEU A 525 -0.16 -10.26 -18.20
N GLY A 526 -0.44 -9.37 -17.27
CA GLY A 526 -1.60 -9.52 -16.44
C GLY A 526 -1.88 -8.27 -15.59
N PHE A 527 -2.78 -8.43 -14.64
CA PHE A 527 -3.05 -7.39 -13.65
C PHE A 527 -3.43 -8.01 -12.30
N LYS A 528 -3.25 -7.23 -11.26
CA LYS A 528 -3.69 -7.52 -9.90
C LYS A 528 -4.51 -6.36 -9.37
N TYR A 529 -5.68 -6.67 -8.83
CA TYR A 529 -6.54 -5.73 -8.12
C TYR A 529 -6.63 -6.11 -6.66
N ILE A 530 -6.47 -5.13 -5.76
CA ILE A 530 -6.63 -5.28 -4.31
C ILE A 530 -7.68 -4.28 -3.85
N GLY A 531 -8.81 -4.78 -3.35
CA GLY A 531 -9.88 -3.95 -2.78
C GLY A 531 -9.78 -3.90 -1.26
N HIS A 532 -9.73 -2.67 -0.70
CA HIS A 532 -9.56 -2.46 0.74
C HIS A 532 -10.83 -1.95 1.45
N ASP A 533 -11.86 -1.55 0.72
CA ASP A 533 -13.05 -0.87 1.25
C ASP A 533 -14.03 -1.77 2.02
N GLY A 534 -13.69 -3.01 2.27
CA GLY A 534 -14.46 -3.93 3.08
C GLY A 534 -14.59 -3.51 4.55
N PHE A 535 -15.66 -3.96 5.19
CA PHE A 535 -15.84 -3.73 6.62
C PHE A 535 -15.02 -4.74 7.44
N ARG A 536 -13.96 -4.26 8.11
CA ARG A 536 -13.08 -5.06 8.99
C ARG A 536 -12.42 -6.26 8.31
N LYS A 537 -12.20 -6.19 7.02
CA LYS A 537 -11.52 -7.24 6.24
C LYS A 537 -10.05 -6.89 6.09
N LEU A 538 -9.19 -7.68 6.70
CA LEU A 538 -7.74 -7.48 6.69
C LEU A 538 -7.03 -8.70 6.11
N PRO A 539 -5.94 -8.49 5.35
CA PRO A 539 -5.31 -7.21 4.98
C PRO A 539 -6.02 -6.46 3.86
N TYR A 540 -6.96 -7.06 3.19
CA TYR A 540 -7.82 -6.51 2.11
C TYR A 540 -9.18 -7.20 2.13
N SER A 541 -10.16 -6.66 1.40
CA SER A 541 -11.48 -7.32 1.25
C SER A 541 -11.51 -8.32 0.11
N THR A 542 -10.80 -8.00 -0.97
CA THR A 542 -10.68 -8.87 -2.14
C THR A 542 -9.35 -8.69 -2.84
N LEU A 543 -8.86 -9.76 -3.42
CA LEU A 543 -7.72 -9.78 -4.32
C LEU A 543 -8.14 -10.49 -5.60
N GLN A 544 -7.86 -9.90 -6.75
CA GLN A 544 -8.12 -10.47 -8.07
C GLN A 544 -6.84 -10.40 -8.90
N GLN A 545 -6.39 -11.51 -9.41
CA GLN A 545 -5.19 -11.57 -10.24
C GLN A 545 -5.41 -12.41 -11.48
N VAL A 546 -5.09 -11.85 -12.62
CA VAL A 546 -5.08 -12.55 -13.91
C VAL A 546 -3.67 -12.47 -14.48
N MET A 547 -3.19 -13.57 -15.05
CA MET A 547 -1.94 -13.65 -15.79
C MET A 547 -2.15 -14.46 -17.06
N ILE A 548 -1.82 -13.91 -18.20
CA ILE A 548 -1.82 -14.57 -19.51
C ILE A 548 -0.36 -14.72 -19.94
N THR A 549 0.07 -15.94 -20.19
CA THR A 549 1.44 -16.25 -20.60
C THR A 549 1.44 -16.90 -21.97
N HIS A 550 2.30 -16.40 -22.87
CA HIS A 550 2.51 -16.96 -24.20
C HIS A 550 3.92 -17.57 -24.33
N SER A 551 3.99 -18.73 -24.95
CA SER A 551 5.23 -19.46 -25.27
C SER A 551 5.54 -19.30 -26.75
N PHE A 552 6.63 -18.62 -27.08
CA PHE A 552 6.99 -18.33 -28.50
C PHE A 552 7.53 -19.56 -29.29
N ALA A 553 7.96 -20.62 -28.59
CA ALA A 553 8.43 -21.82 -29.27
C ALA A 553 7.33 -22.87 -29.59
N THR A 554 6.17 -22.70 -28.94
CA THR A 554 5.07 -23.67 -29.04
C THR A 554 3.73 -23.01 -29.41
N ASP A 555 3.68 -21.68 -29.44
CA ASP A 555 2.49 -20.83 -29.57
C ASP A 555 1.44 -21.03 -28.48
N ALA A 556 1.80 -21.73 -27.38
CA ALA A 556 0.91 -22.07 -26.29
C ALA A 556 0.54 -20.87 -25.44
N PHE A 557 -0.74 -20.79 -25.11
CA PHE A 557 -1.26 -19.83 -24.13
C PHE A 557 -1.62 -20.51 -22.81
N ARG A 558 -1.37 -19.80 -21.71
CA ARG A 558 -1.77 -20.21 -20.36
C ARG A 558 -2.39 -19.02 -19.65
N ILE A 559 -3.61 -19.18 -19.16
CA ILE A 559 -4.33 -18.16 -18.40
C ILE A 559 -4.50 -18.67 -16.98
N LYS A 560 -4.01 -17.90 -16.01
CA LYS A 560 -4.20 -18.15 -14.59
C LYS A 560 -5.01 -17.02 -13.96
N TYR A 561 -6.07 -17.38 -13.26
CA TYR A 561 -6.84 -16.48 -12.44
C TYR A 561 -6.78 -16.93 -10.99
N ASN A 562 -6.54 -15.99 -10.07
CA ASN A 562 -6.65 -16.18 -8.63
C ASN A 562 -7.52 -15.07 -8.06
N GLY A 563 -8.65 -15.45 -7.48
CA GLY A 563 -9.56 -14.56 -6.78
C GLY A 563 -9.63 -14.93 -5.30
N GLU A 564 -9.62 -13.92 -4.42
CA GLU A 564 -9.80 -14.08 -2.99
C GLU A 564 -10.81 -13.06 -2.47
N TRP A 565 -11.72 -13.50 -1.62
CA TRP A 565 -12.69 -12.67 -0.90
C TRP A 565 -12.62 -13.04 0.57
N ILE A 566 -12.04 -12.14 1.37
CA ILE A 566 -11.77 -12.37 2.79
C ILE A 566 -13.08 -12.39 3.58
N ASP A 567 -13.21 -13.33 4.53
CA ASP A 567 -14.40 -13.52 5.37
C ASP A 567 -15.72 -13.54 4.57
N ALA A 568 -15.74 -14.21 3.44
CA ALA A 568 -16.91 -14.25 2.56
C ALA A 568 -18.06 -15.05 3.16
N VAL A 569 -17.75 -16.13 3.87
CA VAL A 569 -18.73 -17.00 4.55
C VAL A 569 -18.32 -17.18 6.01
N GLY A 570 -18.86 -16.37 6.89
CA GLY A 570 -18.47 -16.33 8.29
C GLY A 570 -17.00 -15.90 8.45
N LYS A 571 -16.16 -16.79 8.98
CA LYS A 571 -14.70 -16.60 9.09
C LYS A 571 -13.91 -17.30 7.97
N ALA A 572 -14.61 -17.85 6.98
CA ALA A 572 -13.97 -18.46 5.83
C ALA A 572 -13.85 -17.48 4.68
N ASP A 573 -12.67 -17.46 4.06
CA ASP A 573 -12.46 -16.77 2.78
C ASP A 573 -13.06 -17.61 1.66
N PHE A 574 -13.61 -16.96 0.66
CA PHE A 574 -13.87 -17.63 -0.60
C PHE A 574 -12.67 -17.42 -1.52
N THR A 575 -12.18 -18.49 -2.11
CA THR A 575 -11.12 -18.46 -3.11
C THR A 575 -11.61 -19.06 -4.43
N MET A 576 -11.14 -18.52 -5.54
CA MET A 576 -11.40 -19.07 -6.87
C MET A 576 -10.09 -19.15 -7.65
N GLN A 577 -9.72 -20.35 -8.06
CA GLN A 577 -8.60 -20.54 -8.97
C GLN A 577 -9.13 -21.05 -10.31
N ALA A 578 -8.64 -20.48 -11.41
CA ALA A 578 -8.84 -21.00 -12.74
C ALA A 578 -7.48 -21.13 -13.44
N ASN A 579 -7.26 -22.30 -14.02
CA ASN A 579 -6.08 -22.61 -14.80
C ASN A 579 -6.53 -23.11 -16.18
N ILE A 580 -6.37 -22.25 -17.19
CA ILE A 580 -6.76 -22.53 -18.57
C ILE A 580 -5.48 -22.59 -19.38
N GLN A 581 -5.22 -23.75 -19.96
CA GLN A 581 -4.10 -24.01 -20.87
C GLN A 581 -4.69 -24.28 -22.25
N SER A 582 -4.93 -23.22 -22.98
CA SER A 582 -5.61 -23.21 -24.28
C SER A 582 -5.45 -21.81 -24.89
N PRO A 583 -5.31 -21.64 -26.20
CA PRO A 583 -5.07 -22.71 -27.18
C PRO A 583 -3.61 -23.20 -27.19
N ASP A 584 -3.37 -24.23 -27.93
CA ASP A 584 -2.02 -24.77 -28.28
C ASP A 584 -1.15 -25.20 -27.10
N ASN A 585 -1.77 -25.49 -25.92
CA ASN A 585 -0.99 -26.00 -24.80
C ASN A 585 -0.16 -27.20 -25.18
N THR A 586 1.14 -27.06 -25.03
CA THR A 586 2.11 -28.06 -25.44
C THR A 586 2.86 -28.58 -24.21
N VAL A 587 2.86 -29.91 -24.03
CA VAL A 587 3.46 -30.59 -22.89
C VAL A 587 4.29 -31.76 -23.36
N ASN A 588 5.47 -31.97 -22.81
CA ASN A 588 6.25 -33.15 -23.13
C ASN A 588 5.61 -34.39 -22.49
N PHE A 589 5.55 -35.50 -23.28
CA PHE A 589 5.12 -36.78 -22.79
C PHE A 589 5.93 -37.91 -23.47
N PHE A 590 6.55 -38.76 -22.64
CA PHE A 590 7.49 -39.82 -23.09
C PHE A 590 6.96 -41.22 -22.76
N GLY A 591 5.66 -41.36 -22.51
CA GLY A 591 5.04 -42.58 -22.00
C GLY A 591 5.08 -42.67 -20.47
N LEU A 592 4.29 -43.57 -19.90
CA LEU A 592 4.32 -43.86 -18.47
C LEU A 592 5.45 -44.85 -18.18
N GLY A 593 6.15 -44.65 -17.09
CA GLY A 593 7.19 -45.55 -16.57
C GLY A 593 8.46 -44.82 -16.17
N ASN A 594 9.17 -45.43 -15.22
CA ASN A 594 10.46 -44.97 -14.73
C ASN A 594 11.61 -45.30 -15.72
N GLU A 595 11.46 -46.35 -16.53
CA GLU A 595 12.43 -46.77 -17.54
C GLU A 595 12.10 -46.22 -18.94
N SER A 596 11.16 -45.24 -19.05
CA SER A 596 10.83 -44.64 -20.35
C SER A 596 12.09 -44.11 -21.08
N VAL A 597 12.25 -44.40 -22.36
CA VAL A 597 13.44 -44.10 -23.13
C VAL A 597 13.28 -42.80 -23.92
N LEU A 598 14.31 -41.98 -23.91
CA LEU A 598 14.40 -40.77 -24.74
C LEU A 598 15.29 -41.10 -25.96
N ASN A 599 14.68 -41.34 -27.11
CA ASN A 599 15.39 -41.50 -28.37
C ASN A 599 15.63 -40.13 -29.04
N LYS A 600 16.89 -39.73 -29.16
CA LYS A 600 17.28 -38.43 -29.76
C LYS A 600 17.56 -38.62 -31.26
N PHE A 601 16.55 -38.48 -32.09
CA PHE A 601 16.62 -38.40 -33.54
C PHE A 601 16.27 -37.00 -34.04
N THR A 602 16.44 -36.73 -35.33
CA THR A 602 16.07 -35.43 -35.91
C THR A 602 14.58 -35.15 -35.70
N GLY A 603 14.24 -34.10 -35.01
CA GLY A 603 12.85 -33.72 -34.71
C GLY A 603 12.26 -34.37 -33.45
N TYR A 604 13.04 -35.09 -32.63
CA TYR A 604 12.56 -35.82 -31.45
C TYR A 604 11.77 -34.92 -30.46
N ARG A 605 12.09 -33.65 -30.32
CA ARG A 605 11.34 -32.75 -29.44
C ARG A 605 9.89 -32.57 -29.90
N ARG A 606 9.68 -32.36 -31.22
CA ARG A 606 8.33 -32.28 -31.78
C ARG A 606 7.59 -33.60 -31.60
N PHE A 607 8.28 -34.70 -31.74
CA PHE A 607 7.72 -36.04 -31.59
C PHE A 607 7.16 -36.27 -30.18
N TYR A 608 7.89 -35.92 -29.12
CA TYR A 608 7.47 -36.10 -27.73
C TYR A 608 6.58 -34.97 -27.17
N ARG A 609 6.33 -33.91 -27.91
CA ARG A 609 5.41 -32.84 -27.56
C ARG A 609 3.97 -33.20 -27.85
N THR A 610 3.11 -33.17 -26.87
CA THR A 610 1.66 -33.41 -27.00
C THR A 610 0.94 -32.11 -26.92
N ARG A 611 0.01 -31.83 -27.85
CA ARG A 611 -0.88 -30.67 -27.82
C ARG A 611 -2.25 -31.08 -27.29
N TYR A 612 -2.72 -30.45 -26.26
CA TYR A 612 -4.06 -30.61 -25.70
C TYR A 612 -4.47 -29.42 -24.89
N ASP A 613 -5.74 -29.15 -24.83
CA ASP A 613 -6.31 -28.11 -24.02
C ASP A 613 -6.80 -28.64 -22.68
N ILE A 614 -6.61 -27.87 -21.61
CA ILE A 614 -7.13 -28.18 -20.28
C ILE A 614 -7.70 -26.95 -19.61
N TYR A 615 -8.86 -27.12 -19.05
CA TYR A 615 -9.59 -26.11 -18.32
C TYR A 615 -9.84 -26.64 -16.91
N GLN A 616 -9.38 -25.93 -15.89
CA GLN A 616 -9.59 -26.32 -14.49
C GLN A 616 -10.10 -25.12 -13.70
N PHE A 617 -11.12 -25.38 -12.87
CA PHE A 617 -11.78 -24.39 -12.01
C PHE A 617 -11.93 -24.94 -10.61
N ASP A 618 -11.35 -24.24 -9.62
CA ASP A 618 -11.25 -24.68 -8.24
C ASP A 618 -11.80 -23.59 -7.29
N PRO A 619 -13.13 -23.42 -7.14
CA PRO A 619 -13.68 -22.60 -6.06
C PRO A 619 -13.52 -23.33 -4.72
N ALA A 620 -13.15 -22.59 -3.66
CA ALA A 620 -12.96 -23.18 -2.35
C ALA A 620 -13.28 -22.21 -1.22
N LEU A 621 -13.56 -22.76 -0.04
CA LEU A 621 -13.54 -22.03 1.23
C LEU A 621 -12.21 -22.29 1.93
N ARG A 622 -11.58 -21.22 2.41
CA ARG A 622 -10.29 -21.24 3.10
C ARG A 622 -10.47 -20.77 4.54
N TRP A 623 -9.92 -21.49 5.48
CA TRP A 623 -9.85 -21.15 6.90
C TRP A 623 -8.41 -20.97 7.35
N HIS A 624 -8.16 -19.93 8.11
CA HIS A 624 -6.89 -19.72 8.78
C HIS A 624 -6.84 -20.57 10.06
N THR A 625 -6.02 -21.61 10.08
CA THR A 625 -5.87 -22.54 11.21
C THR A 625 -4.81 -22.09 12.20
N GLY A 626 -4.07 -21.03 11.86
CA GLY A 626 -3.04 -20.40 12.67
C GLY A 626 -2.49 -19.17 11.98
N LYS A 627 -1.55 -18.45 12.61
CA LYS A 627 -0.98 -17.20 12.06
C LYS A 627 -0.38 -17.39 10.66
N ASN A 628 0.14 -18.58 10.35
CA ASN A 628 0.87 -18.86 9.11
C ASN A 628 0.38 -20.18 8.47
N SER A 629 -0.82 -20.62 8.74
CA SER A 629 -1.34 -21.90 8.26
C SER A 629 -2.79 -21.79 7.83
N ASP A 630 -3.07 -22.36 6.67
CA ASP A 630 -4.38 -22.32 6.03
C ASP A 630 -4.82 -23.71 5.58
N ILE A 631 -6.13 -23.95 5.64
CA ILE A 631 -6.78 -25.09 5.01
C ILE A 631 -7.86 -24.59 4.05
N SER A 632 -7.87 -25.11 2.84
CA SER A 632 -8.93 -24.82 1.85
C SER A 632 -9.60 -26.09 1.37
N VAL A 633 -10.90 -26.03 1.19
CA VAL A 633 -11.72 -27.16 0.71
C VAL A 633 -12.74 -26.62 -0.29
N GLY A 634 -12.85 -27.29 -1.42
CA GLY A 634 -13.83 -26.91 -2.45
C GLY A 634 -14.01 -27.93 -3.55
N PRO A 635 -15.05 -27.76 -4.39
CA PRO A 635 -15.18 -28.55 -5.60
C PRO A 635 -14.09 -28.20 -6.61
N SER A 636 -13.83 -29.11 -7.53
CA SER A 636 -12.91 -28.91 -8.64
C SER A 636 -13.51 -29.49 -9.91
N PHE A 637 -13.45 -28.70 -10.98
CA PHE A 637 -13.92 -29.12 -12.29
C PHE A 637 -12.73 -29.14 -13.25
N GLN A 638 -12.63 -30.21 -14.08
CA GLN A 638 -11.58 -30.32 -15.08
C GLN A 638 -12.18 -30.80 -16.40
N TYR A 639 -11.87 -30.09 -17.50
CA TYR A 639 -12.18 -30.50 -18.89
C TYR A 639 -10.90 -30.59 -19.70
N TYR A 640 -10.78 -31.64 -20.47
CA TYR A 640 -9.65 -31.94 -21.34
C TYR A 640 -10.13 -32.17 -22.76
N HIS A 641 -9.42 -31.63 -23.75
CA HIS A 641 -9.64 -31.78 -25.17
C HIS A 641 -8.30 -31.97 -25.89
N LEU A 642 -8.23 -32.94 -26.83
CA LEU A 642 -7.08 -33.16 -27.69
C LEU A 642 -7.55 -33.48 -29.11
N ASP A 643 -7.08 -32.72 -30.09
CA ASP A 643 -7.24 -33.04 -31.51
C ASP A 643 -6.09 -33.93 -31.96
N LEU A 644 -6.43 -35.11 -32.55
CA LEU A 644 -5.45 -36.05 -33.09
C LEU A 644 -4.73 -35.52 -34.33
N ALA A 645 -5.38 -34.66 -35.14
CA ALA A 645 -4.78 -34.04 -36.31
C ALA A 645 -3.64 -33.10 -35.94
N ASP A 646 -3.80 -32.28 -34.87
CA ASP A 646 -2.74 -31.40 -34.34
C ASP A 646 -1.57 -32.18 -33.75
N ASN A 647 -1.80 -33.43 -33.43
CA ASN A 647 -0.80 -34.37 -32.92
C ASN A 647 -0.32 -35.37 -33.95
N ALA A 648 -0.58 -35.19 -35.25
CA ALA A 648 -0.13 -36.09 -36.29
C ALA A 648 1.39 -36.30 -36.27
N GLY A 649 1.84 -37.56 -36.30
CA GLY A 649 3.24 -37.93 -36.24
C GLY A 649 3.93 -37.77 -34.88
N ARG A 650 3.15 -37.47 -33.80
CA ARG A 650 3.68 -37.33 -32.42
C ARG A 650 3.54 -38.66 -31.65
N PHE A 651 4.32 -38.75 -30.56
CA PHE A 651 4.35 -39.92 -29.66
C PHE A 651 2.96 -40.27 -29.12
N ILE A 652 2.15 -39.29 -28.81
CA ILE A 652 0.80 -39.48 -28.21
C ILE A 652 -0.15 -40.24 -29.13
N ASN A 653 0.12 -40.28 -30.45
CA ASN A 653 -0.68 -41.06 -31.41
C ASN A 653 -0.23 -42.52 -31.50
N GLN A 654 0.84 -42.93 -30.79
CA GLN A 654 1.33 -44.31 -30.73
C GLN A 654 0.79 -45.04 -29.51
N SER A 655 -0.47 -45.47 -29.58
CA SER A 655 -1.23 -45.98 -28.42
C SER A 655 -0.52 -47.09 -27.64
N SER A 656 0.26 -47.93 -28.32
CA SER A 656 1.02 -49.02 -27.69
C SER A 656 2.17 -48.55 -26.79
N LEU A 657 2.63 -47.31 -26.93
CA LEU A 657 3.75 -46.77 -26.17
C LEU A 657 3.31 -45.86 -24.98
N ILE A 658 2.04 -45.50 -24.92
CA ILE A 658 1.53 -44.58 -23.90
C ILE A 658 1.49 -45.21 -22.51
N ASN A 659 1.12 -46.49 -22.47
CA ASN A 659 1.00 -47.31 -21.26
C ASN A 659 0.02 -46.73 -20.21
N SER A 660 -1.11 -46.14 -20.66
CA SER A 660 -2.17 -45.61 -19.83
C SER A 660 -3.52 -46.23 -20.21
N TYR A 661 -4.50 -46.22 -19.29
CA TYR A 661 -5.86 -46.75 -19.57
C TYR A 661 -6.53 -46.03 -20.74
N ASP A 662 -6.15 -44.80 -21.02
CA ASP A 662 -6.74 -43.97 -22.06
C ASP A 662 -5.92 -43.93 -23.35
N SER A 663 -4.94 -44.83 -23.52
CA SER A 663 -4.06 -44.92 -24.70
C SER A 663 -4.81 -44.99 -26.01
N LEU A 664 -5.96 -45.68 -26.06
CA LEU A 664 -6.83 -45.78 -27.25
C LEU A 664 -7.87 -44.66 -27.35
N SER A 665 -7.94 -43.78 -26.35
CA SER A 665 -8.95 -42.72 -26.26
C SER A 665 -8.35 -41.36 -25.88
N VAL A 666 -7.09 -41.13 -26.20
CA VAL A 666 -6.42 -39.84 -25.93
C VAL A 666 -7.11 -38.65 -26.61
N GLY A 667 -7.61 -38.85 -27.84
CA GLY A 667 -8.35 -37.84 -28.63
C GLY A 667 -9.83 -37.72 -28.28
N LYS A 668 -10.28 -38.27 -27.15
CA LYS A 668 -11.67 -38.12 -26.68
C LYS A 668 -11.74 -37.18 -25.51
N ASP A 669 -12.72 -36.30 -25.55
CA ASP A 669 -12.96 -35.34 -24.47
C ASP A 669 -13.16 -36.04 -23.14
N LYS A 670 -12.56 -35.51 -22.11
CA LYS A 670 -12.69 -36.00 -20.75
C LYS A 670 -13.14 -34.89 -19.81
N THR A 671 -14.15 -35.19 -19.02
CA THR A 671 -14.73 -34.26 -18.07
C THR A 671 -14.75 -34.88 -16.69
N HIS A 672 -14.22 -34.16 -15.72
CA HIS A 672 -14.16 -34.63 -14.35
C HIS A 672 -14.75 -33.58 -13.40
N LEU A 673 -15.48 -34.05 -12.38
CA LEU A 673 -15.92 -33.24 -11.25
C LEU A 673 -15.38 -33.91 -9.98
N GLY A 674 -14.87 -33.11 -9.08
CA GLY A 674 -14.25 -33.62 -7.89
C GLY A 674 -14.22 -32.62 -6.75
N ALA A 675 -13.39 -32.95 -5.78
CA ALA A 675 -13.10 -32.09 -4.64
C ALA A 675 -11.59 -31.95 -4.44
N LEU A 676 -11.19 -30.80 -3.95
CA LEU A 676 -9.80 -30.43 -3.65
C LEU A 676 -9.71 -29.96 -2.22
N ILE A 677 -8.74 -30.50 -1.48
CA ILE A 677 -8.34 -30.07 -0.14
C ILE A 677 -6.89 -29.65 -0.22
N ASN A 678 -6.58 -28.44 0.23
CA ASN A 678 -5.21 -27.99 0.32
C ASN A 678 -4.92 -27.50 1.74
N TYR A 679 -3.82 -27.95 2.34
CA TYR A 679 -3.29 -27.43 3.59
C TYR A 679 -1.92 -26.83 3.32
N THR A 680 -1.68 -25.63 3.83
CA THR A 680 -0.41 -24.91 3.67
C THR A 680 0.02 -24.30 5.00
N THR A 681 1.31 -24.41 5.33
CA THR A 681 1.92 -23.63 6.39
C THR A 681 3.24 -23.03 5.92
N ASN A 682 3.41 -21.72 6.15
CA ASN A 682 4.57 -20.96 5.69
C ASN A 682 5.24 -20.26 6.89
N ARG A 683 6.37 -20.79 7.33
CA ARG A 683 7.16 -20.25 8.43
C ARG A 683 8.56 -19.81 7.97
N ARG A 684 8.67 -19.38 6.71
CA ARG A 684 9.90 -18.79 6.17
C ARG A 684 10.07 -17.38 6.72
N ASP A 685 11.32 -16.97 6.94
CA ASP A 685 11.68 -15.61 7.34
C ASP A 685 11.45 -14.58 6.21
N ASN A 686 11.53 -15.00 4.95
CA ASN A 686 11.25 -14.20 3.76
C ASN A 686 10.66 -15.07 2.65
N ASN A 687 9.71 -14.55 1.87
CA ASN A 687 9.06 -15.31 0.79
C ASN A 687 9.84 -15.30 -0.53
N ILE A 688 10.68 -14.29 -0.75
CA ILE A 688 11.44 -14.08 -2.00
C ILE A 688 12.86 -14.66 -1.89
N LEU A 689 13.55 -14.36 -0.79
CA LEU A 689 14.92 -14.80 -0.53
C LEU A 689 15.01 -15.44 0.87
N PRO A 690 14.38 -16.60 1.08
CA PRO A 690 14.33 -17.24 2.39
C PRO A 690 15.73 -17.70 2.83
N LYS A 691 16.07 -17.45 4.10
CA LYS A 691 17.32 -17.86 4.73
C LYS A 691 17.10 -18.89 5.82
N SER A 692 15.92 -18.90 6.42
CA SER A 692 15.57 -19.84 7.51
C SER A 692 14.07 -20.11 7.55
N GLY A 693 13.70 -21.21 8.19
CA GLY A 693 12.32 -21.62 8.35
C GLY A 693 11.89 -22.72 7.39
N PHE A 694 10.60 -22.90 7.22
CA PHE A 694 10.07 -23.95 6.34
C PHE A 694 8.76 -23.56 5.66
N TYR A 695 8.49 -24.25 4.57
CA TYR A 695 7.23 -24.23 3.85
C TYR A 695 6.72 -25.67 3.72
N PHE A 696 5.47 -25.93 4.08
CA PHE A 696 4.83 -27.24 3.90
C PHE A 696 3.48 -27.05 3.21
N THR A 697 3.22 -27.88 2.21
CA THR A 697 1.91 -27.97 1.58
C THR A 697 1.53 -29.42 1.31
N VAL A 698 0.23 -29.70 1.42
CA VAL A 698 -0.33 -30.97 0.97
C VAL A 698 -1.62 -30.71 0.22
N THR A 699 -1.69 -31.24 -1.01
CA THR A 699 -2.91 -31.19 -1.83
C THR A 699 -3.47 -32.58 -1.96
N ALA A 700 -4.72 -32.76 -1.52
CA ALA A 700 -5.50 -33.97 -1.77
C ALA A 700 -6.64 -33.64 -2.73
N GLN A 701 -6.76 -34.39 -3.82
CA GLN A 701 -7.78 -34.20 -4.83
C GLN A 701 -8.39 -35.53 -5.25
N GLY A 702 -9.71 -35.57 -5.40
CA GLY A 702 -10.42 -36.74 -5.86
C GLY A 702 -11.44 -36.36 -6.93
N TYR A 703 -11.49 -37.11 -8.01
CA TYR A 703 -12.34 -36.83 -9.17
C TYR A 703 -13.18 -38.05 -9.57
N THR A 704 -14.39 -37.78 -9.98
CA THR A 704 -15.23 -38.74 -10.70
C THR A 704 -15.33 -38.34 -12.16
N GLY A 705 -15.26 -39.30 -13.05
CA GLY A 705 -15.45 -39.08 -14.48
C GLY A 705 -16.95 -38.88 -14.82
N LEU A 706 -17.25 -37.88 -15.63
CA LEU A 706 -18.62 -37.53 -16.02
C LEU A 706 -19.01 -38.12 -17.39
N ASN A 707 -18.07 -38.73 -18.12
CA ASN A 707 -18.36 -39.39 -19.38
C ASN A 707 -17.65 -40.75 -19.46
N ARG A 708 -17.96 -41.56 -20.49
CA ARG A 708 -17.43 -42.94 -20.63
C ARG A 708 -15.91 -43.03 -20.76
N TYR A 709 -15.25 -41.93 -21.18
CA TYR A 709 -13.80 -41.84 -21.40
C TYR A 709 -13.05 -41.33 -20.18
N SER A 710 -13.77 -40.77 -19.20
CA SER A 710 -13.21 -40.26 -17.95
C SER A 710 -13.30 -41.31 -16.86
N LYS A 711 -12.22 -41.60 -16.15
CA LYS A 711 -12.19 -42.53 -15.02
C LYS A 711 -11.93 -41.79 -13.70
N SER A 712 -12.46 -42.35 -12.63
CA SER A 712 -12.26 -41.78 -11.28
C SER A 712 -10.87 -42.07 -10.76
N PHE A 713 -10.33 -41.05 -10.01
CA PHE A 713 -9.03 -41.17 -9.36
C PHE A 713 -8.95 -40.26 -8.13
N ILE A 714 -7.99 -40.57 -7.28
CA ILE A 714 -7.63 -39.75 -6.08
C ILE A 714 -6.13 -39.54 -6.14
N GLN A 715 -5.68 -38.34 -5.75
CA GLN A 715 -4.27 -37.99 -5.63
C GLN A 715 -3.99 -37.25 -4.34
N ILE A 716 -2.85 -37.55 -3.72
CA ILE A 716 -2.33 -36.85 -2.55
C ILE A 716 -0.89 -36.45 -2.87
N LYS A 717 -0.61 -35.15 -2.77
CA LYS A 717 0.68 -34.53 -3.16
C LYS A 717 1.23 -33.70 -1.99
N PRO A 718 2.05 -34.29 -1.10
CA PRO A 718 2.78 -33.55 -0.08
C PRO A 718 4.07 -32.94 -0.65
N GLU A 719 4.44 -31.76 -0.11
CA GLU A 719 5.72 -31.10 -0.35
C GLU A 719 6.18 -30.35 0.90
N PHE A 720 7.44 -30.52 1.27
CA PHE A 720 8.08 -29.88 2.40
C PHE A 720 9.40 -29.27 1.97
N THR A 721 9.62 -27.99 2.25
CA THR A 721 10.87 -27.29 1.98
C THR A 721 11.40 -26.70 3.27
N TYR A 722 12.65 -26.95 3.59
CA TYR A 722 13.35 -26.42 4.76
C TYR A 722 14.51 -25.52 4.34
N TYR A 723 14.74 -24.45 5.07
CA TYR A 723 15.82 -23.49 4.85
C TYR A 723 16.64 -23.31 6.11
N GLN A 724 17.98 -23.43 5.96
CA GLN A 724 18.94 -23.30 7.02
C GLN A 724 20.07 -22.35 6.62
N LYS A 725 20.18 -21.22 7.33
CA LYS A 725 21.37 -20.39 7.22
C LYS A 725 22.54 -21.08 7.93
N LEU A 726 23.68 -21.23 7.23
CA LEU A 726 24.90 -21.84 7.77
C LEU A 726 25.86 -20.78 8.34
N THR A 727 25.65 -19.52 8.02
CA THR A 727 26.42 -18.37 8.54
C THR A 727 25.50 -17.38 9.25
N PRO A 728 25.96 -16.63 10.27
CA PRO A 728 25.11 -15.72 11.04
C PRO A 728 24.34 -14.71 10.19
N GLY A 729 24.95 -14.14 9.14
CA GLY A 729 24.33 -13.20 8.20
C GLY A 729 23.51 -13.85 7.08
N GLY A 730 23.54 -15.21 6.98
CA GLY A 730 22.89 -15.95 5.88
C GLY A 730 23.61 -15.77 4.54
N ALA A 731 24.96 -15.61 4.57
CA ALA A 731 25.76 -15.61 3.35
C ALA A 731 25.76 -16.99 2.67
N ILE A 732 25.67 -18.06 3.48
CA ILE A 732 25.50 -19.42 3.00
C ILE A 732 24.17 -19.95 3.55
N VAL A 733 23.31 -20.41 2.62
CA VAL A 733 22.00 -21.00 2.94
C VAL A 733 21.88 -22.34 2.28
N LEU A 734 21.54 -23.35 3.03
CA LEU A 734 21.15 -24.66 2.55
C LEU A 734 19.62 -24.74 2.52
N SER A 735 19.06 -25.26 1.45
CA SER A 735 17.63 -25.57 1.35
C SER A 735 17.44 -26.99 0.84
N ASP A 736 16.46 -27.68 1.39
CA ASP A 736 16.11 -29.03 1.00
C ASP A 736 14.59 -29.14 0.82
N ARG A 737 14.18 -29.62 -0.35
CA ARG A 737 12.78 -29.82 -0.70
C ARG A 737 12.53 -31.29 -0.99
N VAL A 738 11.68 -31.88 -0.20
CA VAL A 738 11.17 -33.24 -0.40
C VAL A 738 9.71 -33.15 -0.83
N GLY A 739 9.35 -33.82 -1.88
CA GLY A 739 7.99 -33.87 -2.37
C GLY A 739 7.67 -35.16 -3.10
N GLY A 740 6.41 -35.32 -3.39
CA GLY A 740 5.97 -36.50 -4.09
C GLY A 740 4.46 -36.54 -4.33
N GLY A 741 3.98 -37.68 -4.76
CA GLY A 741 2.57 -37.90 -4.93
C GLY A 741 2.20 -39.33 -5.07
N VAL A 742 1.02 -39.68 -4.61
CA VAL A 742 0.41 -40.98 -4.78
C VAL A 742 -0.92 -40.85 -5.49
N SER A 743 -1.19 -41.71 -6.47
CA SER A 743 -2.48 -41.79 -7.16
C SER A 743 -3.13 -43.17 -6.95
N PHE A 744 -4.43 -43.13 -6.71
CA PHE A 744 -5.30 -44.30 -6.67
C PHE A 744 -6.34 -44.22 -7.78
N GLY A 745 -6.86 -45.32 -8.26
CA GLY A 745 -7.80 -45.38 -9.38
C GLY A 745 -7.09 -45.33 -10.74
N LYS A 746 -7.70 -44.71 -11.74
CA LYS A 746 -7.22 -44.67 -13.11
C LYS A 746 -7.07 -43.24 -13.63
N PRO A 747 -6.00 -42.51 -13.25
CA PRO A 747 -5.71 -41.19 -13.84
C PRO A 747 -5.38 -41.34 -15.34
N ALA A 748 -5.82 -40.41 -16.17
CA ALA A 748 -5.42 -40.30 -17.56
C ALA A 748 -3.95 -39.88 -17.69
N PHE A 749 -3.34 -40.04 -18.85
CA PHE A 749 -1.93 -39.73 -19.05
C PHE A 749 -1.57 -38.30 -18.59
N TYR A 750 -2.41 -37.29 -18.85
CA TYR A 750 -2.19 -35.90 -18.47
C TYR A 750 -2.39 -35.63 -16.98
N GLN A 751 -2.99 -36.56 -16.25
CA GLN A 751 -3.20 -36.53 -14.80
C GLN A 751 -2.12 -37.29 -14.01
N SER A 752 -1.10 -37.81 -14.70
CA SER A 752 -0.01 -38.58 -14.08
C SER A 752 0.84 -37.72 -13.17
N MET A 753 1.63 -38.34 -12.30
CA MET A 753 2.69 -37.68 -11.53
C MET A 753 3.91 -37.48 -12.45
N PHE A 754 4.26 -36.24 -12.71
CA PHE A 754 5.35 -35.89 -13.64
C PHE A 754 6.63 -35.50 -12.90
N LEU A 755 7.74 -36.11 -13.33
CA LEU A 755 9.07 -35.81 -12.83
C LEU A 755 9.95 -35.33 -13.99
N GLY A 756 10.71 -34.26 -13.79
CA GLY A 756 11.62 -33.70 -14.80
C GLY A 756 11.49 -32.19 -14.96
N GLY A 757 12.58 -31.58 -15.41
CA GLY A 757 12.65 -30.14 -15.66
C GLY A 757 12.70 -29.26 -14.44
N GLN A 758 12.33 -27.99 -14.64
CA GLN A 758 12.46 -26.93 -13.66
C GLN A 758 11.57 -27.15 -12.42
N GLY A 759 10.51 -27.95 -12.55
CA GLY A 759 9.59 -28.21 -11.45
C GLY A 759 10.20 -29.00 -10.29
N ASN A 760 10.89 -30.12 -10.57
CA ASN A 760 11.33 -31.05 -9.53
C ASN A 760 12.58 -31.88 -9.85
N LEU A 761 13.11 -31.88 -11.10
CA LEU A 761 14.33 -32.61 -11.44
C LEU A 761 15.09 -31.89 -12.57
N LEU A 762 16.01 -31.01 -12.20
CA LEU A 762 16.89 -30.31 -13.15
C LEU A 762 17.85 -31.31 -13.84
N GLY A 763 18.29 -30.97 -15.06
CA GLY A 763 19.13 -31.85 -15.88
C GLY A 763 18.34 -32.74 -16.85
N TYR A 764 16.99 -32.64 -16.81
CA TYR A 764 16.08 -33.36 -17.71
C TYR A 764 15.11 -32.39 -18.39
N LEU A 765 14.47 -32.85 -19.46
CA LEU A 765 13.36 -32.14 -20.10
C LEU A 765 12.17 -32.08 -19.13
N GLN A 766 11.31 -31.10 -19.32
CA GLN A 766 10.08 -30.96 -18.51
C GLN A 766 9.20 -32.20 -18.69
N ASN A 767 8.67 -32.74 -17.59
CA ASN A 767 7.81 -33.94 -17.58
C ASN A 767 8.46 -35.18 -18.19
N ARG A 768 9.79 -35.35 -18.01
CA ARG A 768 10.57 -36.45 -18.64
C ARG A 768 10.08 -37.84 -18.23
N PHE A 769 9.65 -38.00 -16.98
CA PHE A 769 9.13 -39.27 -16.47
C PHE A 769 7.71 -39.03 -15.96
N ALA A 770 6.83 -39.98 -16.20
CA ALA A 770 5.45 -39.91 -15.77
C ALA A 770 5.05 -41.25 -15.10
N GLY A 771 4.39 -41.18 -13.98
CA GLY A 771 4.00 -42.36 -13.22
C GLY A 771 2.69 -42.17 -12.44
N LYS A 772 2.27 -43.25 -11.81
CA LYS A 772 1.13 -43.27 -10.88
C LYS A 772 1.54 -42.72 -9.52
N HIS A 773 2.76 -42.97 -9.11
CA HIS A 773 3.36 -42.45 -7.89
C HIS A 773 4.69 -41.78 -8.22
N MET A 774 5.11 -40.85 -7.34
CA MET A 774 6.34 -40.09 -7.52
C MET A 774 6.94 -39.73 -6.18
N VAL A 775 8.28 -39.67 -6.14
CA VAL A 775 9.00 -38.97 -5.05
C VAL A 775 10.18 -38.22 -5.66
N PHE A 776 10.50 -37.08 -5.05
CA PHE A 776 11.70 -36.33 -5.42
C PHE A 776 12.30 -35.63 -4.19
N ASN A 777 13.59 -35.34 -4.28
CA ASN A 777 14.35 -34.51 -3.36
C ASN A 777 15.17 -33.49 -4.16
N ASN A 778 15.20 -32.27 -3.70
CA ASN A 778 15.97 -31.18 -4.29
C ASN A 778 16.79 -30.48 -3.21
N LEU A 779 18.07 -30.81 -3.14
CA LEU A 779 19.02 -30.15 -2.25
C LEU A 779 19.68 -28.99 -2.97
N GLN A 780 19.69 -27.80 -2.38
CA GLN A 780 20.29 -26.61 -2.95
C GLN A 780 21.13 -25.87 -1.91
N ALA A 781 22.33 -25.47 -2.31
CA ALA A 781 23.18 -24.55 -1.56
C ALA A 781 23.28 -23.21 -2.28
N ARG A 782 23.07 -22.12 -1.57
CA ARG A 782 23.25 -20.76 -2.08
C ARG A 782 24.38 -20.08 -1.32
N VAL A 783 25.26 -19.41 -2.06
CA VAL A 783 26.39 -18.66 -1.51
C VAL A 783 26.29 -17.22 -2.02
N LYS A 784 26.11 -16.27 -1.12
CA LYS A 784 26.20 -14.84 -1.44
C LYS A 784 27.67 -14.52 -1.77
N LEU A 785 27.91 -13.93 -2.92
CA LEU A 785 29.23 -13.47 -3.33
C LEU A 785 29.45 -12.00 -2.99
N ALA A 786 28.48 -11.16 -3.34
CA ALA A 786 28.59 -9.72 -3.18
C ALA A 786 27.21 -9.05 -3.08
N ASP A 787 27.19 -7.91 -2.43
CA ASP A 787 26.14 -6.91 -2.62
C ASP A 787 26.59 -6.00 -3.78
N ILE A 788 25.79 -5.94 -4.84
CA ILE A 788 26.04 -5.11 -6.00
C ILE A 788 25.51 -3.72 -5.69
N ALA A 789 26.42 -2.78 -5.48
CA ALA A 789 26.14 -1.36 -5.29
C ALA A 789 26.09 -0.65 -6.66
N SER A 790 25.07 -0.97 -7.46
CA SER A 790 24.88 -0.35 -8.78
C SER A 790 23.79 0.71 -8.70
N TYR A 791 24.00 1.84 -9.38
CA TYR A 791 22.99 2.91 -9.50
C TYR A 791 21.70 2.45 -10.21
N ILE A 792 21.77 1.44 -11.08
CA ILE A 792 20.64 1.05 -11.91
C ILE A 792 19.88 -0.16 -11.31
N LEU A 793 20.60 -1.14 -10.79
CA LEU A 793 20.00 -2.38 -10.26
C LEU A 793 20.81 -2.87 -9.06
N PRO A 794 20.57 -2.28 -7.89
CA PRO A 794 21.21 -2.76 -6.67
C PRO A 794 20.66 -4.13 -6.28
N GLY A 795 21.53 -4.98 -5.75
CA GLY A 795 21.04 -6.29 -5.35
C GLY A 795 22.10 -7.21 -4.81
N GLN A 796 21.70 -8.41 -4.51
CA GLN A 796 22.57 -9.48 -4.04
C GLN A 796 22.92 -10.43 -5.20
N LEU A 797 24.22 -10.56 -5.49
CA LEU A 797 24.74 -11.58 -6.42
C LEU A 797 25.24 -12.79 -5.64
N GLY A 798 24.99 -13.98 -6.16
CA GLY A 798 25.50 -15.19 -5.55
C GLY A 798 25.52 -16.39 -6.49
N LEU A 799 26.04 -17.48 -5.95
CA LEU A 799 26.09 -18.79 -6.58
C LEU A 799 24.99 -19.69 -6.04
N VAL A 800 24.55 -20.60 -6.90
CA VAL A 800 23.66 -21.71 -6.55
C VAL A 800 24.31 -22.99 -7.02
N GLY A 801 24.38 -23.99 -6.13
CA GLY A 801 24.67 -25.38 -6.47
C GLY A 801 23.50 -26.25 -6.06
N PHE A 802 23.21 -27.31 -6.83
CA PHE A 802 22.11 -28.19 -6.52
C PHE A 802 22.40 -29.66 -6.85
N TYR A 803 21.71 -30.53 -6.14
CA TYR A 803 21.59 -31.96 -6.40
C TYR A 803 20.13 -32.36 -6.29
N ASP A 804 19.58 -32.89 -7.37
CA ASP A 804 18.20 -33.37 -7.46
C ASP A 804 18.19 -34.90 -7.63
N ALA A 805 17.25 -35.56 -7.00
CA ALA A 805 17.01 -37.00 -7.18
C ALA A 805 15.50 -37.26 -7.20
N GLY A 806 15.06 -38.22 -8.00
CA GLY A 806 13.64 -38.59 -8.02
C GLY A 806 13.39 -39.86 -8.85
N ARG A 807 12.21 -40.40 -8.64
CA ARG A 807 11.72 -41.54 -9.41
C ARG A 807 10.18 -41.57 -9.44
N VAL A 808 9.67 -42.27 -10.44
CA VAL A 808 8.25 -42.57 -10.56
C VAL A 808 7.99 -44.06 -10.48
N TRP A 809 6.73 -44.43 -10.25
CA TRP A 809 6.29 -45.85 -10.28
C TRP A 809 4.98 -45.93 -11.04
N ILE A 810 4.87 -47.06 -11.80
CA ILE A 810 3.63 -47.52 -12.40
C ILE A 810 3.37 -48.97 -11.98
N ASP A 811 2.14 -49.45 -12.19
CA ASP A 811 1.84 -50.85 -11.98
C ASP A 811 2.61 -51.68 -13.01
N ASP A 812 3.04 -52.88 -12.64
CA ASP A 812 3.73 -53.86 -13.51
C ASP A 812 5.14 -53.47 -14.05
N GLU A 813 5.75 -52.37 -13.54
CA GLU A 813 7.14 -52.00 -13.81
C GLU A 813 8.03 -52.27 -12.62
N HIS A 814 9.04 -53.10 -12.78
CA HIS A 814 10.11 -53.28 -11.79
C HIS A 814 11.31 -52.44 -12.16
N SER A 815 11.58 -51.39 -11.42
CA SER A 815 12.73 -50.51 -11.61
C SER A 815 13.32 -50.12 -10.25
N ASP A 816 14.62 -50.20 -10.10
CA ASP A 816 15.36 -49.68 -8.92
C ASP A 816 16.08 -48.38 -9.24
N LYS A 817 15.88 -47.83 -10.42
CA LYS A 817 16.59 -46.66 -10.92
C LYS A 817 16.12 -45.37 -10.24
N TRP A 818 17.07 -44.56 -9.83
CA TRP A 818 16.90 -43.21 -9.46
C TRP A 818 17.46 -42.29 -10.53
N HIS A 819 16.67 -41.27 -10.89
CA HIS A 819 17.10 -40.23 -11.81
C HIS A 819 17.71 -39.09 -11.02
N THR A 820 18.94 -38.68 -11.36
CA THR A 820 19.67 -37.67 -10.64
C THR A 820 20.09 -36.54 -11.58
N GLY A 821 20.03 -35.31 -11.06
CA GLY A 821 20.50 -34.12 -11.76
C GLY A 821 21.39 -33.29 -10.85
N THR A 822 22.50 -32.81 -11.38
CA THR A 822 23.43 -31.95 -10.66
C THR A 822 23.70 -30.69 -11.43
N GLY A 823 24.08 -29.64 -10.75
CA GLY A 823 24.44 -28.42 -11.48
C GLY A 823 24.54 -27.20 -10.58
N GLY A 824 24.53 -26.05 -11.22
CA GLY A 824 24.64 -24.79 -10.52
C GLY A 824 24.58 -23.62 -11.46
N GLY A 825 24.79 -22.44 -10.93
CA GLY A 825 24.77 -21.20 -11.68
C GLY A 825 24.80 -19.96 -10.80
N LEU A 826 24.27 -18.90 -11.32
CA LEU A 826 24.24 -17.60 -10.71
C LEU A 826 22.82 -17.23 -10.31
N TYR A 827 22.68 -16.49 -9.24
CA TYR A 827 21.47 -15.73 -8.96
C TYR A 827 21.79 -14.26 -8.70
N PHE A 828 20.84 -13.40 -9.06
CA PHE A 828 20.84 -11.99 -8.75
C PHE A 828 19.48 -11.59 -8.18
N ALA A 829 19.47 -11.01 -6.97
CA ALA A 829 18.26 -10.58 -6.29
C ALA A 829 18.23 -9.04 -6.20
N PRO A 830 17.64 -8.33 -7.19
CA PRO A 830 17.57 -6.88 -7.19
C PRO A 830 16.64 -6.39 -6.06
N ALA A 831 17.17 -5.58 -5.16
CA ALA A 831 16.45 -4.96 -4.04
C ALA A 831 15.56 -5.93 -3.23
N SER A 832 15.81 -7.24 -3.30
CA SER A 832 14.96 -8.31 -2.71
C SER A 832 13.51 -8.32 -3.22
N LEU A 833 13.24 -7.76 -4.39
CA LEU A 833 11.91 -7.72 -5.01
C LEU A 833 11.60 -8.96 -5.84
N THR A 834 12.63 -9.54 -6.43
CA THR A 834 12.57 -10.77 -7.24
C THR A 834 13.95 -11.45 -7.24
N VAL A 835 14.05 -12.61 -7.85
CA VAL A 835 15.34 -13.30 -8.03
C VAL A 835 15.46 -13.77 -9.48
N LEU A 836 16.46 -13.28 -10.19
CA LEU A 836 16.87 -13.83 -11.47
C LEU A 836 17.85 -14.97 -11.23
N GLN A 837 17.55 -16.16 -11.74
CA GLN A 837 18.45 -17.32 -11.72
C GLN A 837 18.84 -17.74 -13.13
N ILE A 838 20.12 -18.02 -13.32
CA ILE A 838 20.68 -18.64 -14.53
C ILE A 838 21.41 -19.89 -14.09
N LEU A 839 20.86 -21.05 -14.41
CA LEU A 839 21.36 -22.34 -13.96
C LEU A 839 21.69 -23.25 -15.16
N ALA A 840 22.63 -24.13 -14.97
CA ALA A 840 22.89 -25.28 -15.88
C ALA A 840 22.77 -26.55 -15.06
N GLY A 841 21.95 -27.49 -15.54
CA GLY A 841 21.77 -28.83 -14.96
C GLY A 841 22.28 -29.91 -15.89
N HIS A 842 22.97 -30.87 -15.30
CA HIS A 842 23.51 -32.05 -15.96
C HIS A 842 22.87 -33.34 -15.44
N SER A 843 22.60 -34.23 -16.34
CA SER A 843 22.13 -35.60 -16.05
C SER A 843 22.66 -36.59 -17.03
N SER A 844 22.25 -37.83 -16.93
CA SER A 844 22.56 -38.88 -17.97
C SER A 844 22.06 -38.53 -19.37
N GLU A 845 21.12 -37.55 -19.47
CA GLU A 845 20.59 -37.07 -20.76
C GLU A 845 21.30 -35.82 -21.31
N GLY A 846 22.31 -35.30 -20.60
CA GLY A 846 23.16 -34.17 -21.02
C GLY A 846 22.88 -32.87 -20.22
N TRP A 847 23.32 -31.75 -20.81
CA TRP A 847 23.23 -30.42 -20.20
C TRP A 847 21.97 -29.66 -20.64
N TYR A 848 21.33 -29.00 -19.67
CA TYR A 848 20.15 -28.17 -19.89
C TYR A 848 20.30 -26.81 -19.17
N PRO A 849 20.21 -25.70 -19.93
CA PRO A 849 20.16 -24.37 -19.32
C PRO A 849 18.76 -24.02 -18.85
N TYR A 850 18.67 -23.21 -17.77
CA TYR A 850 17.44 -22.68 -17.20
C TYR A 850 17.62 -21.22 -16.82
N VAL A 851 16.62 -20.40 -17.13
CA VAL A 851 16.54 -19.00 -16.66
C VAL A 851 15.17 -18.82 -16.03
N SER A 852 15.13 -18.25 -14.85
CA SER A 852 13.89 -18.00 -14.13
C SER A 852 13.93 -16.70 -13.33
N LEU A 853 12.77 -16.09 -13.14
CA LEU A 853 12.55 -14.90 -12.32
C LEU A 853 11.96 -15.28 -10.95
N ASN A 854 12.48 -16.23 -10.27
CA ASN A 854 12.21 -16.56 -8.86
C ASN A 854 13.08 -17.75 -8.48
N PHE A 855 13.28 -17.98 -7.20
CA PHE A 855 13.89 -19.22 -6.75
C PHE A 855 12.95 -20.39 -7.06
N ARG A 856 13.55 -21.51 -7.43
CA ARG A 856 12.85 -22.78 -7.55
C ARG A 856 12.42 -23.32 -6.18
N LEU A 857 13.23 -23.08 -5.15
CA LEU A 857 13.01 -23.50 -3.77
C LEU A 857 12.77 -22.30 -2.86
#